data_7e187fc2070be4316d1cd8c08cf5e20b
#
_entry.id   7e187fc2070be4316d1cd8c08cf5e20b
#
_cell.length_a   1.000
_cell.length_b   1.000
_cell.length_c   1.000
_cell.angle_alpha   90.00
_cell.angle_beta   90.00
_cell.angle_gamma   90.00
#
_symmetry.space_group_name_H-M   'P 1'
#
loop_
_entity.id
_entity.type
_entity.pdbx_description
1 polymer ?
#
loop_
_entity_poly.entity_id
_entity_poly.type
_entity_poly.pdbx_seq_one_letter_code
_entity_poly.pdbx_strand_id
1 'polypeptide(L)'
;MAEGDTPTRRRKTARTGRGGTKRATTQTREGGARTASATTQPQRAAAADERPEAAEQRTDAPAGTAAPEAAEARAPARNEAAATERAPAGSEAEREDRYGLTAEPPEFCEGETAEAAPEPHPGHALDRVAKAALAQMTNGVTPYGLSSKVLTWWIHAAGSPGKQLELAEHAARAWSRFLGFAAHAAQGEAAEPCIEPMEHDHRFDDPAWAAFPYNVMQQGFLLTQHWWYRATNDVDGLDRHDEQVVSFLTRQMLDTVSPTNFLWTNPRVAARTREEGGRNLMRGAQHALEDWERLRDGRPPVGAEDFVPGRDVATAEGRVVHRTHLMELIQYTPKTGTVAAEPLLIVPAWIMKYYILDLSPHNSLIRHLVDQGFTVFAMSWRNPTAEDADLGMEDYAAAVEEALDAVQAIVPERKVHGVGYCLGGTLLTAKAAQMARDGEDRLASLTLFATQTDFSEPGELGLFISESEVSFLEHRMRERGYLDRHEMAGAFQLLRSNDLIWSRYIQEYLLGEREEMFDLMAWNADSTRMPYRMHSEYLRRLFLENQLSNGKFALRGGPVAVSNIHAPIFCVSTTRDHIAPWQSVYKLHLLADTDVTFVLTNGGHNAGIVSEPGHEGREYQIRCTREGERYLAPQAWRERAERREGSWWPALTSWLRERSSGESAPPAMGAERYPPQEDAPGTYVFQR
;
A
#
# COMPACT_ATOMS: atom_id res chain seq x y z
N MET A 1 9.59 68.70 1.79
CA MET A 1 9.64 69.29 3.13
C MET A 1 10.00 68.13 4.03
N ALA A 2 11.22 68.01 4.26
CA ALA A 2 12.03 68.33 5.46
C ALA A 2 11.92 67.15 6.42
N GLU A 3 12.93 66.28 6.46
CA GLU A 3 14.16 66.39 7.29
C GLU A 3 13.82 65.98 8.72
N GLY A 4 14.44 65.06 9.37
CA GLY A 4 15.78 64.66 9.69
C GLY A 4 15.62 63.99 11.05
N ASP A 5 16.42 63.27 11.73
CA ASP A 5 17.83 63.04 11.67
C ASP A 5 18.17 61.97 12.72
N THR A 6 19.15 61.15 12.48
CA THR A 6 19.85 60.28 13.43
C THR A 6 20.85 61.11 14.24
N PRO A 7 21.36 60.67 15.41
CA PRO A 7 22.65 59.98 15.44
C PRO A 7 22.97 59.01 16.61
N THR A 8 23.65 57.95 16.36
CA THR A 8 25.04 57.50 16.59
C THR A 8 25.68 57.58 18.00
N ARG A 9 26.43 56.45 18.28
CA ARG A 9 27.73 56.31 19.01
C ARG A 9 27.68 56.12 20.53
N ARG A 10 28.49 55.30 21.16
CA ARG A 10 29.83 54.68 21.04
C ARG A 10 30.09 53.83 22.29
N ARG A 11 30.65 52.59 22.13
CA ARG A 11 32.02 52.15 22.52
C ARG A 11 32.50 52.39 23.96
N LYS A 12 32.98 51.32 24.63
CA LYS A 12 34.37 51.01 25.03
C LYS A 12 34.37 50.03 26.21
N THR A 13 35.05 48.93 26.06
CA THR A 13 36.42 48.47 26.42
C THR A 13 36.58 48.14 27.89
N ALA A 14 36.88 46.88 28.17
CA ALA A 14 38.14 46.17 28.28
C ALA A 14 38.71 46.14 29.71
N ARG A 15 39.12 44.98 30.20
CA ARG A 15 40.48 44.58 30.59
C ARG A 15 40.49 43.62 31.79
N THR A 16 41.00 42.41 31.57
CA THR A 16 42.28 41.81 31.90
C THR A 16 42.44 41.25 33.31
N GLY A 17 43.05 40.06 33.36
CA GLY A 17 44.02 39.57 34.30
C GLY A 17 43.90 38.07 34.56
N ARG A 18 44.71 37.22 33.88
CA ARG A 18 45.98 36.61 34.28
C ARG A 18 45.86 35.83 35.61
N GLY A 19 46.25 34.62 35.70
CA GLY A 19 47.27 33.71 35.24
C GLY A 19 47.26 32.54 36.24
N GLY A 20 47.79 31.45 36.05
CA GLY A 20 49.06 30.91 35.79
C GLY A 20 49.07 29.41 36.03
N THR A 21 49.55 28.72 35.09
CA THR A 21 50.57 27.68 35.03
C THR A 21 50.93 26.83 36.24
N LYS A 22 51.02 25.49 36.00
CA LYS A 22 52.20 24.58 36.08
C LYS A 22 51.69 23.13 35.99
N ARG A 23 52.02 22.36 34.93
CA ARG A 23 53.23 21.54 34.63
C ARG A 23 53.56 20.54 35.76
N ALA A 24 53.55 19.31 35.47
CA ALA A 24 54.47 18.30 34.94
C ALA A 24 54.36 17.09 35.85
N THR A 25 54.57 15.90 35.56
CA THR A 25 55.39 15.05 34.68
C THR A 25 55.18 13.59 35.09
N THR A 26 55.06 12.70 34.09
CA THR A 26 55.72 11.42 33.90
C THR A 26 56.07 10.54 35.11
N GLN A 27 55.66 9.23 35.11
CA GLN A 27 56.49 8.08 34.90
C GLN A 27 55.77 6.74 35.13
N THR A 28 55.82 5.92 34.11
CA THR A 28 56.03 4.49 33.99
C THR A 28 56.24 3.65 35.25
N ARG A 29 55.58 2.46 35.33
CA ARG A 29 56.18 1.11 35.31
C ARG A 29 55.16 0.00 35.63
N GLU A 30 55.07 -0.92 34.67
CA GLU A 30 55.14 -2.36 34.73
C GLU A 30 54.45 -3.15 35.87
N GLY A 31 53.68 -4.12 35.41
CA GLY A 31 53.83 -5.50 35.85
C GLY A 31 52.69 -6.10 36.63
N GLY A 32 52.05 -7.10 36.11
CA GLY A 32 51.39 -8.08 36.93
C GLY A 32 50.10 -8.68 36.35
N ALA A 33 50.24 -9.87 35.86
CA ALA A 33 49.26 -10.72 35.21
C ALA A 33 48.16 -11.27 36.12
N ARG A 34 47.11 -11.78 35.45
CA ARG A 34 46.07 -12.75 35.88
C ARG A 34 44.92 -12.15 36.70
N THR A 35 43.68 -12.30 36.30
CA THR A 35 42.88 -13.48 36.01
C THR A 35 41.56 -13.09 35.35
N ALA A 36 41.08 -13.93 34.45
CA ALA A 36 39.80 -13.85 33.75
C ALA A 36 38.63 -13.89 34.73
N SER A 37 37.60 -13.08 34.44
CA SER A 37 36.24 -13.37 34.87
C SER A 37 35.28 -12.92 33.78
N ALA A 38 34.71 -13.93 33.12
CA ALA A 38 33.68 -13.78 32.08
C ALA A 38 32.38 -13.34 32.76
N THR A 39 31.81 -12.25 32.28
CA THR A 39 30.43 -11.91 32.60
C THR A 39 29.59 -12.22 31.39
N THR A 40 28.81 -13.27 31.54
CA THR A 40 27.88 -13.85 30.59
C THR A 40 26.67 -12.91 30.43
N GLN A 41 26.35 -12.49 29.22
CA GLN A 41 25.05 -11.99 28.85
C GLN A 41 24.06 -13.16 28.78
N PRO A 42 22.79 -13.00 29.18
CA PRO A 42 21.80 -14.04 28.97
C PRO A 42 21.25 -13.97 27.53
N GLN A 43 21.59 -14.97 26.74
CA GLN A 43 20.88 -15.32 25.52
C GLN A 43 19.47 -15.74 25.88
N ARG A 44 18.46 -15.09 25.28
CA ARG A 44 17.09 -15.60 25.26
C ARG A 44 17.05 -16.82 24.33
N ALA A 45 16.77 -17.95 24.90
CA ALA A 45 16.52 -19.20 24.20
C ALA A 45 15.20 -19.13 23.46
N ALA A 46 15.24 -19.42 22.16
CA ALA A 46 14.08 -19.80 21.37
C ALA A 46 13.60 -21.18 21.85
N ALA A 47 12.36 -21.29 22.29
CA ALA A 47 11.72 -22.55 22.58
C ALA A 47 11.32 -23.20 21.25
N ALA A 48 11.95 -24.31 20.94
CA ALA A 48 11.51 -25.22 19.89
C ALA A 48 10.29 -25.99 20.39
N ASP A 49 9.22 -25.92 19.63
CA ASP A 49 7.99 -26.68 19.86
C ASP A 49 8.16 -28.08 19.23
N GLU A 50 8.52 -29.06 20.06
CA GLU A 50 8.48 -30.48 19.69
C GLU A 50 7.03 -30.99 19.79
N ARG A 51 6.42 -31.28 18.65
CA ARG A 51 5.22 -32.12 18.61
C ARG A 51 5.60 -33.58 18.64
N PRO A 52 4.97 -34.42 19.48
CA PRO A 52 5.17 -35.86 19.44
C PRO A 52 4.41 -36.48 18.25
N GLU A 53 5.13 -37.34 17.52
CA GLU A 53 4.59 -38.27 16.54
C GLU A 53 3.58 -39.20 17.21
N ALA A 54 2.36 -39.26 16.66
CA ALA A 54 1.40 -40.31 16.99
C ALA A 54 1.47 -41.41 15.94
N ALA A 55 1.74 -42.61 16.45
CA ALA A 55 1.92 -43.85 15.71
C ALA A 55 0.70 -44.26 14.90
N GLU A 56 0.96 -44.72 13.68
CA GLU A 56 0.05 -45.50 12.85
C GLU A 56 -0.38 -46.78 13.56
N GLN A 57 -1.68 -47.02 13.68
CA GLN A 57 -2.25 -48.36 13.80
C GLN A 57 -3.16 -48.62 12.62
N ARG A 58 -2.64 -49.52 11.76
CA ARG A 58 -3.44 -50.23 10.76
C ARG A 58 -4.44 -51.16 11.45
N THR A 59 -5.70 -51.11 11.01
CA THR A 59 -6.59 -52.26 11.09
C THR A 59 -7.30 -52.48 9.77
N ASP A 60 -7.24 -53.71 9.36
CA ASP A 60 -7.68 -54.29 8.10
C ASP A 60 -9.18 -54.11 7.80
N ALA A 61 -9.45 -54.12 6.52
CA ALA A 61 -10.77 -54.19 5.89
C ALA A 61 -11.51 -55.51 6.15
N PRO A 62 -12.82 -55.59 5.87
CA PRO A 62 -13.15 -56.38 4.70
C PRO A 62 -14.14 -55.76 3.69
N ALA A 63 -14.01 -56.26 2.49
CA ALA A 63 -14.73 -55.93 1.30
C ALA A 63 -16.24 -56.30 1.35
N GLY A 64 -17.04 -55.56 0.57
CA GLY A 64 -18.42 -55.93 0.30
C GLY A 64 -19.17 -54.90 -0.53
N THR A 65 -19.10 -55.06 -1.83
CA THR A 65 -20.14 -55.06 -2.88
C THR A 65 -20.93 -53.78 -3.22
N ALA A 66 -20.90 -53.54 -4.51
CA ALA A 66 -21.92 -53.05 -5.44
C ALA A 66 -22.04 -51.54 -5.70
N ALA A 67 -21.54 -51.17 -6.85
CA ALA A 67 -21.93 -49.99 -7.61
C ALA A 67 -23.35 -50.11 -8.17
N PRO A 68 -24.07 -49.04 -8.41
CA PRO A 68 -25.03 -49.01 -9.51
C PRO A 68 -24.56 -48.10 -10.69
N GLU A 69 -24.91 -48.63 -11.83
CA GLU A 69 -24.68 -48.21 -13.21
C GLU A 69 -24.99 -46.72 -13.49
N ALA A 70 -24.20 -46.22 -14.44
CA ALA A 70 -24.42 -44.97 -15.17
C ALA A 70 -25.69 -45.04 -16.02
N ALA A 71 -26.60 -44.11 -15.85
CA ALA A 71 -27.70 -43.89 -16.79
C ALA A 71 -27.26 -42.83 -17.83
N GLU A 72 -27.03 -43.29 -19.04
CA GLU A 72 -26.93 -42.49 -20.25
C GLU A 72 -28.25 -41.76 -20.53
N ALA A 73 -28.23 -40.45 -20.52
CA ALA A 73 -29.32 -39.64 -21.05
C ALA A 73 -29.04 -39.31 -22.53
N ARG A 74 -29.80 -39.96 -23.38
CA ARG A 74 -29.88 -39.74 -24.84
C ARG A 74 -30.35 -38.32 -25.15
N ALA A 75 -29.67 -37.68 -26.12
CA ALA A 75 -30.15 -36.52 -26.84
C ALA A 75 -31.37 -36.85 -27.72
N PRO A 76 -32.37 -35.96 -27.83
CA PRO A 76 -33.42 -36.16 -28.83
C PRO A 76 -33.02 -35.58 -30.17
N ALA A 77 -33.43 -36.33 -31.19
CA ALA A 77 -33.19 -36.15 -32.61
C ALA A 77 -33.80 -34.86 -33.16
N ARG A 78 -33.12 -34.33 -34.19
CA ARG A 78 -33.62 -33.34 -35.14
C ARG A 78 -34.90 -33.81 -35.81
N ASN A 79 -35.93 -32.98 -35.80
CA ASN A 79 -37.00 -33.05 -36.79
C ASN A 79 -36.91 -31.82 -37.70
N GLU A 80 -36.75 -32.11 -39.00
CA GLU A 80 -36.87 -31.18 -40.10
C GLU A 80 -38.35 -30.90 -40.46
N ALA A 81 -38.55 -29.67 -40.95
CA ALA A 81 -39.59 -29.22 -41.84
C ALA A 81 -40.97 -28.85 -41.25
N ALA A 82 -41.19 -27.53 -41.16
CA ALA A 82 -42.36 -26.89 -41.76
C ALA A 82 -42.07 -25.41 -42.01
N ALA A 83 -42.01 -25.04 -43.27
CA ALA A 83 -41.96 -23.65 -43.71
C ALA A 83 -43.33 -23.01 -43.43
N THR A 84 -43.36 -21.92 -42.69
CA THR A 84 -44.47 -21.01 -42.66
C THR A 84 -43.97 -19.57 -42.77
N GLU A 85 -44.61 -18.83 -43.62
CA GLU A 85 -44.42 -17.50 -44.14
C GLU A 85 -43.92 -16.47 -43.08
N ARG A 86 -42.88 -15.72 -43.44
CA ARG A 86 -42.46 -14.52 -42.78
C ARG A 86 -43.49 -13.39 -43.03
N ALA A 87 -44.15 -12.95 -41.95
CA ALA A 87 -44.74 -11.62 -41.90
C ALA A 87 -43.63 -10.54 -41.76
N PRO A 88 -43.75 -9.37 -42.32
CA PRO A 88 -42.72 -8.34 -42.31
C PRO A 88 -42.49 -7.84 -40.88
N ALA A 89 -41.22 -7.65 -40.54
CA ALA A 89 -40.77 -7.06 -39.28
C ALA A 89 -41.29 -5.61 -39.18
N GLY A 90 -42.20 -5.35 -38.26
CA GLY A 90 -42.52 -4.01 -37.84
C GLY A 90 -41.30 -3.42 -37.09
N SER A 91 -41.01 -2.18 -37.35
CA SER A 91 -39.91 -1.41 -36.80
C SER A 91 -39.94 -1.40 -35.26
N GLU A 92 -38.77 -1.41 -34.65
CA GLU A 92 -38.59 -1.32 -33.17
C GLU A 92 -39.35 -0.16 -32.52
N ALA A 93 -39.71 0.87 -33.28
CA ALA A 93 -40.50 2.02 -32.86
C ALA A 93 -41.98 1.69 -32.45
N GLU A 94 -42.56 0.55 -32.92
CA GLU A 94 -43.96 0.20 -32.60
C GLU A 94 -44.13 -0.65 -31.33
N ARG A 95 -43.04 -1.08 -30.68
CA ARG A 95 -43.05 -1.88 -29.43
C ARG A 95 -43.02 -1.04 -28.17
N GLU A 96 -42.53 0.21 -28.21
CA GLU A 96 -42.36 1.05 -27.02
C GLU A 96 -43.63 1.78 -26.58
N ASP A 97 -44.61 1.89 -27.44
CA ASP A 97 -45.84 2.65 -27.17
C ASP A 97 -46.91 1.91 -26.32
N ARG A 98 -46.63 0.72 -25.84
CA ARG A 98 -47.62 -0.09 -25.13
C ARG A 98 -47.64 0.11 -23.59
N TYR A 99 -46.70 0.88 -23.02
CA TYR A 99 -46.59 1.08 -21.56
C TYR A 99 -46.60 2.54 -21.10
N GLY A 100 -46.76 3.53 -21.98
CA GLY A 100 -46.96 4.94 -21.60
C GLY A 100 -45.86 5.52 -20.70
N LEU A 101 -44.60 5.03 -20.81
CA LEU A 101 -43.47 5.47 -19.96
C LEU A 101 -42.46 6.38 -20.69
N THR A 102 -42.76 6.83 -21.89
CA THR A 102 -42.01 7.91 -22.51
C THR A 102 -42.72 9.25 -22.17
N ALA A 103 -42.50 9.72 -20.94
CA ALA A 103 -42.54 11.14 -20.74
C ALA A 103 -41.31 11.69 -21.48
N GLU A 104 -41.52 12.28 -22.66
CA GLU A 104 -40.50 13.13 -23.27
C GLU A 104 -40.03 14.13 -22.20
N PRO A 105 -38.72 14.28 -21.98
CA PRO A 105 -38.25 15.35 -21.12
C PRO A 105 -38.82 16.65 -21.68
N PRO A 106 -39.28 17.59 -20.83
CA PRO A 106 -39.84 18.85 -21.32
C PRO A 106 -38.79 19.49 -22.24
N GLU A 107 -39.21 19.83 -23.48
CA GLU A 107 -38.41 20.61 -24.44
C GLU A 107 -38.03 21.92 -23.77
N PHE A 108 -36.88 21.96 -23.14
CA PHE A 108 -36.21 23.20 -22.78
C PHE A 108 -35.67 23.81 -24.07
N CYS A 109 -36.41 24.77 -24.61
CA CYS A 109 -36.03 25.71 -25.66
C CYS A 109 -34.73 25.37 -26.42
N GLU A 110 -34.83 24.65 -27.53
CA GLU A 110 -33.82 24.67 -28.57
C GLU A 110 -33.76 26.07 -29.16
N GLY A 111 -32.84 26.89 -28.71
CA GLY A 111 -32.73 28.27 -29.18
C GLY A 111 -31.62 29.10 -28.56
N GLU A 112 -30.52 28.48 -28.11
CA GLU A 112 -29.33 29.25 -27.81
C GLU A 112 -28.10 28.64 -28.53
N THR A 113 -27.60 29.42 -29.48
CA THR A 113 -26.30 29.30 -30.13
C THR A 113 -25.24 28.98 -29.08
N ALA A 114 -24.26 28.14 -29.45
CA ALA A 114 -23.11 27.76 -28.61
C ALA A 114 -22.43 29.00 -28.00
N GLU A 115 -22.99 29.52 -26.94
CA GLU A 115 -22.40 30.54 -26.08
C GLU A 115 -21.43 29.83 -25.12
N ALA A 116 -20.27 30.47 -24.88
CA ALA A 116 -19.25 30.10 -23.95
C ALA A 116 -19.87 29.56 -22.64
N ALA A 117 -19.32 28.47 -22.13
CA ALA A 117 -19.80 27.84 -20.90
C ALA A 117 -20.15 28.90 -19.84
N PRO A 118 -21.40 28.92 -19.30
CA PRO A 118 -21.84 29.96 -18.40
C PRO A 118 -20.87 30.11 -17.25
N GLU A 119 -20.49 31.36 -16.95
CA GLU A 119 -19.63 31.63 -15.78
C GLU A 119 -20.29 31.03 -14.53
N PRO A 120 -19.55 30.29 -13.70
CA PRO A 120 -20.12 29.61 -12.55
C PRO A 120 -20.81 30.62 -11.62
N HIS A 121 -22.07 30.38 -11.31
CA HIS A 121 -22.85 31.21 -10.40
C HIS A 121 -22.09 31.49 -9.10
N PRO A 122 -22.09 32.74 -8.57
CA PRO A 122 -21.36 33.08 -7.33
C PRO A 122 -21.65 32.15 -6.13
N GLY A 123 -22.85 31.56 -6.09
CA GLY A 123 -23.23 30.55 -5.11
C GLY A 123 -22.35 29.31 -5.11
N HIS A 124 -21.79 28.89 -6.24
CA HIS A 124 -20.86 27.77 -6.32
C HIS A 124 -19.53 28.06 -5.58
N ALA A 125 -19.15 29.31 -5.41
CA ALA A 125 -18.01 29.68 -4.59
C ALA A 125 -18.27 29.42 -3.09
N LEU A 126 -19.50 29.71 -2.63
CA LEU A 126 -19.90 29.43 -1.25
C LEU A 126 -19.96 27.92 -0.97
N ASP A 127 -20.51 27.13 -1.89
CA ASP A 127 -20.54 25.67 -1.78
C ASP A 127 -19.14 25.09 -1.70
N ARG A 128 -18.19 25.61 -2.50
CA ARG A 128 -16.77 25.20 -2.45
C ARG A 128 -16.13 25.49 -1.11
N VAL A 129 -16.32 26.70 -0.58
CA VAL A 129 -15.76 27.08 0.73
C VAL A 129 -16.35 26.20 1.85
N ALA A 130 -17.66 25.96 1.82
CA ALA A 130 -18.32 25.11 2.81
C ALA A 130 -17.83 23.66 2.74
N LYS A 131 -17.67 23.10 1.52
CA LYS A 131 -17.13 21.74 1.31
C LYS A 131 -15.67 21.64 1.73
N ALA A 132 -14.84 22.65 1.42
CA ALA A 132 -13.44 22.70 1.83
C ALA A 132 -13.29 22.76 3.36
N ALA A 133 -14.11 23.60 4.03
CA ALA A 133 -14.13 23.66 5.51
C ALA A 133 -14.56 22.33 6.13
N LEU A 134 -15.58 21.67 5.56
CA LEU A 134 -16.03 20.36 6.00
C LEU A 134 -14.93 19.30 5.80
N ALA A 135 -14.21 19.35 4.68
CA ALA A 135 -13.10 18.45 4.38
C ALA A 135 -11.93 18.59 5.37
N GLN A 136 -11.68 19.81 5.86
CA GLN A 136 -10.69 20.03 6.92
C GLN A 136 -11.12 19.38 8.24
N MET A 137 -12.42 19.44 8.56
CA MET A 137 -12.95 18.84 9.81
C MET A 137 -13.00 17.32 9.77
N THR A 138 -13.10 16.72 8.59
CA THR A 138 -13.28 15.27 8.39
C THR A 138 -12.04 14.57 7.83
N ASN A 139 -10.89 15.24 7.81
CA ASN A 139 -9.64 14.71 7.23
C ASN A 139 -9.80 14.15 5.81
N GLY A 140 -10.62 14.79 4.98
CA GLY A 140 -10.80 14.42 3.59
C GLY A 140 -11.84 13.34 3.32
N VAL A 141 -12.51 12.82 4.34
CA VAL A 141 -13.60 11.85 4.19
C VAL A 141 -14.93 12.59 4.09
N THR A 142 -15.70 12.35 3.00
CA THR A 142 -17.00 13.03 2.85
C THR A 142 -18.08 12.40 3.74
N PRO A 143 -18.70 13.17 4.65
CA PRO A 143 -19.81 12.66 5.45
C PRO A 143 -21.01 12.25 4.60
N TYR A 144 -21.19 12.87 3.45
CA TYR A 144 -22.32 12.58 2.54
C TYR A 144 -22.20 11.20 1.89
N GLY A 145 -21.02 10.84 1.39
CA GLY A 145 -20.74 9.55 0.80
C GLY A 145 -21.00 8.42 1.81
N LEU A 146 -20.41 8.53 2.99
CA LEU A 146 -20.57 7.52 4.04
C LEU A 146 -22.01 7.41 4.55
N SER A 147 -22.68 8.54 4.81
CA SER A 147 -24.06 8.50 5.33
C SER A 147 -25.05 7.94 4.31
N SER A 148 -24.85 8.19 3.01
CA SER A 148 -25.68 7.59 1.96
C SER A 148 -25.56 6.07 1.94
N LYS A 149 -24.34 5.51 2.08
CA LYS A 149 -24.08 4.07 2.11
C LYS A 149 -24.75 3.41 3.34
N VAL A 150 -24.59 4.03 4.51
CA VAL A 150 -25.25 3.56 5.74
C VAL A 150 -26.78 3.59 5.62
N LEU A 151 -27.32 4.66 5.02
CA LEU A 151 -28.77 4.77 4.81
C LEU A 151 -29.27 3.71 3.81
N THR A 152 -28.55 3.50 2.70
CA THR A 152 -28.89 2.47 1.71
C THR A 152 -28.89 1.08 2.36
N TRP A 153 -27.84 0.74 3.12
CA TRP A 153 -27.78 -0.51 3.89
C TRP A 153 -28.98 -0.63 4.83
N TRP A 154 -29.29 0.42 5.59
CA TRP A 154 -30.40 0.40 6.55
C TRP A 154 -31.75 0.14 5.88
N ILE A 155 -32.01 0.75 4.72
CA ILE A 155 -33.24 0.55 3.94
C ILE A 155 -33.33 -0.90 3.47
N HIS A 156 -32.26 -1.47 2.91
CA HIS A 156 -32.24 -2.86 2.45
C HIS A 156 -32.37 -3.84 3.62
N ALA A 157 -31.65 -3.63 4.71
CA ALA A 157 -31.75 -4.47 5.91
C ALA A 157 -33.15 -4.40 6.55
N ALA A 158 -33.77 -3.21 6.61
CA ALA A 158 -35.14 -3.03 7.09
C ALA A 158 -36.18 -3.69 6.18
N GLY A 159 -35.94 -3.70 4.87
CA GLY A 159 -36.75 -4.38 3.87
C GLY A 159 -36.58 -5.90 3.78
N SER A 160 -35.65 -6.49 4.53
CA SER A 160 -35.28 -7.91 4.47
C SER A 160 -35.69 -8.68 5.71
N PRO A 161 -36.98 -9.07 5.89
CA PRO A 161 -37.45 -9.75 7.12
C PRO A 161 -36.78 -11.10 7.36
N GLY A 162 -36.38 -11.82 6.32
CA GLY A 162 -35.61 -13.05 6.45
C GLY A 162 -34.23 -12.82 7.10
N LYS A 163 -33.52 -11.78 6.71
CA LYS A 163 -32.25 -11.38 7.31
C LYS A 163 -32.41 -10.95 8.76
N GLN A 164 -33.47 -10.20 9.07
CA GLN A 164 -33.79 -9.80 10.45
C GLN A 164 -34.05 -11.02 11.36
N LEU A 165 -34.78 -12.02 10.85
CA LEU A 165 -35.03 -13.26 11.59
C LEU A 165 -33.72 -14.04 11.80
N GLU A 166 -32.88 -14.18 10.78
CA GLU A 166 -31.55 -14.80 10.88
C GLU A 166 -30.72 -14.13 11.98
N LEU A 167 -30.66 -12.80 11.97
CA LEU A 167 -29.92 -12.01 12.95
C LEU A 167 -30.45 -12.15 14.36
N ALA A 168 -31.79 -12.20 14.52
CA ALA A 168 -32.44 -12.40 15.80
C ALA A 168 -32.15 -13.81 16.36
N GLU A 169 -32.25 -14.85 15.55
CA GLU A 169 -31.89 -16.23 15.93
C GLU A 169 -30.41 -16.35 16.27
N HIS A 170 -29.54 -15.71 15.48
CA HIS A 170 -28.09 -15.69 15.75
C HIS A 170 -27.82 -15.02 17.11
N ALA A 171 -28.43 -13.85 17.36
CA ALA A 171 -28.30 -13.13 18.63
C ALA A 171 -28.77 -13.97 19.81
N ALA A 172 -29.92 -14.65 19.69
CA ALA A 172 -30.44 -15.49 20.74
C ALA A 172 -29.50 -16.67 21.06
N ARG A 173 -28.98 -17.35 20.05
CA ARG A 173 -28.00 -18.45 20.22
C ARG A 173 -26.67 -17.92 20.81
N ALA A 174 -26.16 -16.78 20.35
CA ALA A 174 -24.95 -16.15 20.87
C ALA A 174 -25.12 -15.75 22.34
N TRP A 175 -26.26 -15.16 22.71
CA TRP A 175 -26.60 -14.77 24.08
C TRP A 175 -26.67 -15.97 25.01
N SER A 176 -27.36 -17.06 24.60
CA SER A 176 -27.44 -18.29 25.38
C SER A 176 -26.08 -18.90 25.69
N ARG A 177 -25.19 -18.99 24.65
CA ARG A 177 -23.82 -19.48 24.85
C ARG A 177 -23.00 -18.56 25.74
N PHE A 178 -23.12 -17.25 25.54
CA PHE A 178 -22.42 -16.25 26.34
C PHE A 178 -22.79 -16.30 27.82
N LEU A 179 -24.10 -16.41 28.14
CA LEU A 179 -24.55 -16.51 29.54
C LEU A 179 -24.03 -17.78 30.20
N GLY A 180 -24.05 -18.93 29.50
CA GLY A 180 -23.44 -20.16 29.97
C GLY A 180 -21.95 -20.02 30.24
N PHE A 181 -21.22 -19.48 29.28
CA PHE A 181 -19.78 -19.22 29.43
C PHE A 181 -19.48 -18.29 30.63
N ALA A 182 -20.19 -17.16 30.71
CA ALA A 182 -19.98 -16.18 31.77
C ALA A 182 -20.28 -16.78 33.18
N ALA A 183 -21.29 -17.65 33.30
CA ALA A 183 -21.61 -18.33 34.55
C ALA A 183 -20.49 -19.29 34.99
N HIS A 184 -19.93 -20.10 34.10
CA HIS A 184 -18.79 -20.99 34.40
C HIS A 184 -17.53 -20.19 34.69
N ALA A 185 -17.22 -19.19 33.89
CA ALA A 185 -16.07 -18.33 34.09
C ALA A 185 -16.09 -17.60 35.44
N ALA A 186 -17.29 -17.15 35.90
CA ALA A 186 -17.44 -16.49 37.20
C ALA A 186 -17.24 -17.47 38.38
N GLN A 187 -17.42 -18.78 38.18
CA GLN A 187 -17.15 -19.83 39.16
C GLN A 187 -15.71 -20.33 39.15
N GLY A 188 -14.87 -19.79 38.22
CA GLY A 188 -13.49 -20.23 38.05
C GLY A 188 -13.35 -21.57 37.33
N GLU A 189 -14.39 -22.03 36.68
CA GLU A 189 -14.42 -23.25 35.90
C GLU A 189 -13.85 -23.01 34.50
N ALA A 190 -13.15 -23.99 33.93
CA ALA A 190 -12.74 -23.96 32.56
C ALA A 190 -14.00 -24.05 31.65
N ALA A 191 -14.18 -23.04 30.81
CA ALA A 191 -15.29 -23.00 29.85
C ALA A 191 -14.71 -22.86 28.44
N GLU A 192 -15.28 -23.62 27.49
CA GLU A 192 -14.92 -23.47 26.08
C GLU A 192 -15.31 -22.07 25.57
N PRO A 193 -14.45 -21.38 24.78
CA PRO A 193 -14.78 -20.10 24.20
C PRO A 193 -16.06 -20.15 23.36
N CYS A 194 -16.87 -19.11 23.42
CA CYS A 194 -18.05 -18.97 22.57
C CYS A 194 -17.70 -18.82 21.10
N ILE A 195 -16.58 -18.12 20.85
CA ILE A 195 -16.08 -17.79 19.54
C ILE A 195 -14.56 -17.54 19.63
N GLU A 196 -13.81 -18.02 18.63
CA GLU A 196 -12.41 -17.70 18.48
C GLU A 196 -12.24 -16.35 17.77
N PRO A 197 -11.19 -15.56 18.09
CA PRO A 197 -10.80 -14.39 17.30
C PRO A 197 -10.57 -14.78 15.83
N MET A 198 -10.71 -13.82 14.92
CA MET A 198 -10.31 -14.04 13.52
C MET A 198 -8.79 -14.29 13.46
N GLU A 199 -8.31 -15.07 12.49
CA GLU A 199 -6.92 -15.48 12.32
C GLU A 199 -5.91 -14.30 12.35
N HIS A 200 -6.37 -13.09 12.02
CA HIS A 200 -5.53 -11.88 12.00
C HIS A 200 -5.81 -10.93 13.17
N ASP A 201 -6.64 -11.32 14.12
CA ASP A 201 -6.97 -10.49 15.29
C ASP A 201 -6.11 -10.90 16.50
N HIS A 202 -4.94 -10.31 16.61
CA HIS A 202 -3.96 -10.54 17.66
C HIS A 202 -4.20 -9.75 18.95
N ARG A 203 -5.29 -9.00 19.05
CA ARG A 203 -5.59 -8.16 20.23
C ARG A 203 -5.74 -8.93 21.52
N PHE A 204 -6.10 -10.20 21.43
CA PHE A 204 -6.42 -11.08 22.55
C PHE A 204 -5.43 -12.22 22.76
N ASP A 205 -4.25 -12.17 22.14
CA ASP A 205 -3.22 -13.22 22.21
C ASP A 205 -2.56 -13.32 23.59
N ASP A 206 -2.58 -12.24 24.39
CA ASP A 206 -2.01 -12.25 25.73
C ASP A 206 -2.75 -13.25 26.64
N PRO A 207 -2.07 -14.21 27.28
CA PRO A 207 -2.69 -15.21 28.15
C PRO A 207 -3.53 -14.63 29.30
N ALA A 208 -3.29 -13.39 29.70
CA ALA A 208 -4.06 -12.72 30.74
C ALA A 208 -5.55 -12.52 30.39
N TRP A 209 -5.89 -12.57 29.10
CA TRP A 209 -7.28 -12.54 28.64
C TRP A 209 -8.08 -13.79 29.06
N ALA A 210 -7.43 -14.91 29.33
CA ALA A 210 -8.09 -16.12 29.80
C ALA A 210 -8.67 -16.00 31.23
N ALA A 211 -8.24 -14.99 32.00
CA ALA A 211 -8.69 -14.79 33.38
C ALA A 211 -10.02 -14.03 33.48
N PHE A 212 -10.87 -14.40 34.45
CA PHE A 212 -12.06 -13.62 34.81
C PHE A 212 -11.66 -12.25 35.41
N PRO A 213 -12.31 -11.13 35.05
CA PRO A 213 -13.49 -11.00 34.16
C PRO A 213 -13.11 -10.74 32.68
N TYR A 214 -11.83 -10.71 32.31
CA TYR A 214 -11.36 -10.32 30.98
C TYR A 214 -11.84 -11.28 29.88
N ASN A 215 -11.88 -12.59 30.15
CA ASN A 215 -12.38 -13.59 29.22
C ASN A 215 -13.86 -13.34 28.87
N VAL A 216 -14.68 -12.91 29.83
CA VAL A 216 -16.08 -12.53 29.56
C VAL A 216 -16.19 -11.30 28.71
N MET A 217 -15.34 -10.28 28.96
CA MET A 217 -15.28 -9.05 28.15
C MET A 217 -14.85 -9.35 26.71
N GLN A 218 -13.81 -10.17 26.54
CA GLN A 218 -13.34 -10.65 25.22
C GLN A 218 -14.47 -11.35 24.45
N GLN A 219 -15.10 -12.36 25.05
CA GLN A 219 -16.14 -13.14 24.39
C GLN A 219 -17.37 -12.29 24.05
N GLY A 220 -17.76 -11.37 24.90
CA GLY A 220 -18.86 -10.42 24.65
C GLY A 220 -18.56 -9.51 23.47
N PHE A 221 -17.33 -9.00 23.40
CA PHE A 221 -16.88 -8.16 22.29
C PHE A 221 -16.83 -8.94 20.96
N LEU A 222 -16.21 -10.12 20.94
CA LEU A 222 -16.10 -10.95 19.74
C LEU A 222 -17.45 -11.39 19.20
N LEU A 223 -18.40 -11.75 20.08
CA LEU A 223 -19.77 -12.07 19.66
C LEU A 223 -20.51 -10.86 19.08
N THR A 224 -20.29 -9.67 19.66
CA THR A 224 -20.82 -8.41 19.12
C THR A 224 -20.24 -8.10 17.75
N GLN A 225 -18.92 -8.22 17.59
CA GLN A 225 -18.22 -8.03 16.32
C GLN A 225 -18.74 -9.00 15.25
N HIS A 226 -18.90 -10.29 15.59
CA HIS A 226 -19.43 -11.29 14.67
C HIS A 226 -20.90 -11.03 14.29
N TRP A 227 -21.74 -10.57 15.23
CA TRP A 227 -23.12 -10.22 14.94
C TRP A 227 -23.21 -9.04 13.96
N TRP A 228 -22.41 -7.99 14.18
CA TRP A 228 -22.36 -6.84 13.27
C TRP A 228 -21.80 -7.19 11.91
N TYR A 229 -20.79 -8.06 11.85
CA TYR A 229 -20.30 -8.59 10.58
C TYR A 229 -21.43 -9.24 9.77
N ARG A 230 -22.23 -10.09 10.40
CA ARG A 230 -23.40 -10.70 9.74
C ARG A 230 -24.48 -9.67 9.38
N ALA A 231 -24.68 -8.65 10.18
CA ALA A 231 -25.68 -7.63 9.93
C ALA A 231 -25.34 -6.73 8.74
N THR A 232 -24.05 -6.57 8.46
CA THR A 232 -23.55 -5.69 7.39
C THR A 232 -23.14 -6.43 6.12
N ASN A 233 -23.14 -7.76 6.11
CA ASN A 233 -22.76 -8.57 4.95
C ASN A 233 -23.94 -9.48 4.52
N ASP A 234 -23.96 -9.84 3.23
CA ASP A 234 -25.00 -10.70 2.62
C ASP A 234 -26.42 -10.11 2.77
N VAL A 235 -26.55 -8.79 2.59
CA VAL A 235 -27.85 -8.10 2.57
C VAL A 235 -28.38 -8.04 1.15
N ASP A 236 -29.53 -8.67 0.92
CA ASP A 236 -30.12 -8.80 -0.42
C ASP A 236 -30.39 -7.44 -1.07
N GLY A 237 -29.97 -7.30 -2.34
CA GLY A 237 -30.15 -6.08 -3.11
C GLY A 237 -29.16 -4.95 -2.80
N LEU A 238 -28.27 -5.12 -1.82
CA LEU A 238 -27.22 -4.14 -1.52
C LEU A 238 -26.04 -4.34 -2.48
N ASP A 239 -25.55 -3.23 -3.04
CA ASP A 239 -24.31 -3.27 -3.87
C ASP A 239 -23.11 -3.72 -3.05
N ARG A 240 -22.26 -4.56 -3.63
CA ARG A 240 -21.10 -5.13 -2.94
C ARG A 240 -20.13 -4.09 -2.39
N HIS A 241 -19.94 -2.97 -3.10
CA HIS A 241 -19.11 -1.88 -2.62
C HIS A 241 -19.72 -1.19 -1.40
N ASP A 242 -21.03 -0.92 -1.42
CA ASP A 242 -21.75 -0.34 -0.30
C ASP A 242 -21.73 -1.25 0.93
N GLU A 243 -21.88 -2.55 0.74
CA GLU A 243 -21.74 -3.57 1.78
C GLU A 243 -20.34 -3.52 2.42
N GLN A 244 -19.29 -3.50 1.61
CA GLN A 244 -17.91 -3.43 2.09
C GLN A 244 -17.64 -2.14 2.87
N VAL A 245 -18.12 -0.99 2.39
CA VAL A 245 -17.98 0.30 3.09
C VAL A 245 -18.68 0.27 4.44
N VAL A 246 -19.93 -0.20 4.50
CA VAL A 246 -20.69 -0.26 5.77
C VAL A 246 -20.08 -1.25 6.74
N SER A 247 -19.65 -2.42 6.27
CA SER A 247 -18.93 -3.41 7.07
C SER A 247 -17.63 -2.85 7.64
N PHE A 248 -16.85 -2.15 6.82
CA PHE A 248 -15.63 -1.48 7.24
C PHE A 248 -15.89 -0.40 8.31
N LEU A 249 -16.84 0.51 8.07
CA LEU A 249 -17.18 1.56 9.03
C LEU A 249 -17.65 0.97 10.37
N THR A 250 -18.45 -0.08 10.32
CA THR A 250 -18.94 -0.78 11.53
C THR A 250 -17.77 -1.40 12.30
N ARG A 251 -16.81 -2.01 11.60
CA ARG A 251 -15.58 -2.52 12.22
C ARG A 251 -14.80 -1.40 12.90
N GLN A 252 -14.61 -0.24 12.22
CA GLN A 252 -13.92 0.91 12.80
C GLN A 252 -14.62 1.41 14.08
N MET A 253 -15.96 1.49 14.08
CA MET A 253 -16.73 1.88 15.27
C MET A 253 -16.54 0.89 16.41
N LEU A 254 -16.57 -0.41 16.13
CA LEU A 254 -16.35 -1.46 17.14
C LEU A 254 -14.92 -1.41 17.69
N ASP A 255 -13.93 -1.18 16.83
CA ASP A 255 -12.54 -1.08 17.25
C ASP A 255 -12.32 0.08 18.23
N THR A 256 -13.05 1.20 18.11
CA THR A 256 -12.96 2.29 19.10
C THR A 256 -13.40 1.89 20.50
N VAL A 257 -14.35 0.97 20.61
CA VAL A 257 -14.92 0.49 21.90
C VAL A 257 -14.38 -0.88 22.32
N SER A 258 -13.32 -1.35 21.65
CA SER A 258 -12.66 -2.61 22.01
C SER A 258 -12.20 -2.58 23.48
N PRO A 259 -12.44 -3.66 24.26
CA PRO A 259 -11.97 -3.72 25.64
C PRO A 259 -10.46 -3.64 25.77
N THR A 260 -9.72 -3.86 24.69
CA THR A 260 -8.25 -3.72 24.66
C THR A 260 -7.78 -2.27 24.83
N ASN A 261 -8.62 -1.28 24.49
CA ASN A 261 -8.24 0.12 24.43
C ASN A 261 -8.34 0.87 25.76
N PHE A 262 -8.83 0.23 26.84
CA PHE A 262 -9.06 0.94 28.07
C PHE A 262 -8.26 0.33 29.22
N LEU A 263 -7.75 1.21 30.09
CA LEU A 263 -6.94 0.86 31.25
C LEU A 263 -7.55 -0.27 32.13
N TRP A 264 -8.88 -0.22 32.33
CA TRP A 264 -9.54 -1.11 33.29
C TRP A 264 -9.99 -2.44 32.66
N THR A 265 -10.10 -2.50 31.36
CA THR A 265 -10.58 -3.68 30.65
C THR A 265 -9.47 -4.42 29.91
N ASN A 266 -8.26 -3.82 29.80
CA ASN A 266 -7.08 -4.49 29.25
C ASN A 266 -6.25 -5.09 30.41
N PRO A 267 -6.15 -6.42 30.52
CA PRO A 267 -5.44 -7.09 31.61
C PRO A 267 -3.95 -6.74 31.66
N ARG A 268 -3.30 -6.63 30.51
CA ARG A 268 -1.88 -6.29 30.40
C ARG A 268 -1.60 -4.88 30.91
N VAL A 269 -2.42 -3.91 30.49
CA VAL A 269 -2.30 -2.51 30.93
C VAL A 269 -2.60 -2.39 32.43
N ALA A 270 -3.65 -3.06 32.92
CA ALA A 270 -4.02 -3.05 34.34
C ALA A 270 -2.93 -3.68 35.22
N ALA A 271 -2.32 -4.79 34.79
CA ALA A 271 -1.20 -5.41 35.48
C ALA A 271 0.01 -4.50 35.53
N ARG A 272 0.44 -3.97 34.39
CA ARG A 272 1.58 -3.05 34.27
C ARG A 272 1.41 -1.80 35.14
N THR A 273 0.19 -1.22 35.11
CA THR A 273 -0.10 -0.02 35.92
C THR A 273 -0.02 -0.31 37.40
N ARG A 274 -0.45 -1.49 37.85
CA ARG A 274 -0.34 -1.90 39.26
C ARG A 274 1.14 -2.14 39.66
N GLU A 275 1.88 -2.85 38.83
CA GLU A 275 3.30 -3.15 39.05
C GLU A 275 4.16 -1.90 39.15
N GLU A 276 3.94 -0.95 38.26
CA GLU A 276 4.71 0.29 38.21
C GLU A 276 4.13 1.46 39.05
N GLY A 277 2.98 1.23 39.72
CA GLY A 277 2.31 2.29 40.48
C GLY A 277 1.89 3.48 39.60
N GLY A 278 1.49 3.22 38.35
CA GLY A 278 1.01 4.23 37.42
C GLY A 278 2.11 4.97 36.61
N ARG A 279 3.40 4.62 36.78
CA ARG A 279 4.49 5.28 36.02
C ARG A 279 4.42 5.06 34.52
N ASN A 280 3.93 3.88 34.08
CA ASN A 280 3.64 3.61 32.67
C ASN A 280 2.70 4.67 32.06
N LEU A 281 1.62 5.05 32.74
CA LEU A 281 0.67 6.06 32.28
C LEU A 281 1.30 7.47 32.23
N MET A 282 2.20 7.77 33.17
CA MET A 282 2.93 9.06 33.16
C MET A 282 3.86 9.16 31.95
N ARG A 283 4.62 8.08 31.67
CA ARG A 283 5.45 8.00 30.45
C ARG A 283 4.59 8.09 29.19
N GLY A 284 3.49 7.35 29.16
CA GLY A 284 2.56 7.39 28.04
C GLY A 284 1.97 8.78 27.78
N ALA A 285 1.62 9.51 28.83
CA ALA A 285 1.16 10.90 28.72
C ALA A 285 2.26 11.83 28.19
N GLN A 286 3.53 11.61 28.59
CA GLN A 286 4.67 12.34 28.03
C GLN A 286 4.88 12.04 26.55
N HIS A 287 4.79 10.77 26.14
CA HIS A 287 4.86 10.38 24.74
C HIS A 287 3.74 11.05 23.91
N ALA A 288 2.50 11.02 24.42
CA ALA A 288 1.37 11.63 23.73
C ALA A 288 1.52 13.15 23.58
N LEU A 289 2.05 13.83 24.61
CA LEU A 289 2.33 15.27 24.54
C LEU A 289 3.43 15.59 23.53
N GLU A 290 4.52 14.82 23.54
CA GLU A 290 5.62 14.98 22.59
C GLU A 290 5.15 14.77 21.15
N ASP A 291 4.36 13.71 20.89
CA ASP A 291 3.84 13.42 19.56
C ASP A 291 2.87 14.51 19.10
N TRP A 292 2.03 15.04 20.00
CA TRP A 292 1.14 16.15 19.68
C TRP A 292 1.91 17.44 19.35
N GLU A 293 2.98 17.76 20.11
CA GLU A 293 3.83 18.92 19.82
C GLU A 293 4.54 18.75 18.46
N ARG A 294 5.07 17.56 18.15
CA ARG A 294 5.70 17.26 16.87
C ARG A 294 4.72 17.40 15.70
N LEU A 295 3.51 16.86 15.85
CA LEU A 295 2.47 16.97 14.84
C LEU A 295 2.07 18.44 14.59
N ARG A 296 1.85 19.21 15.66
CA ARG A 296 1.53 20.63 15.56
C ARG A 296 2.63 21.44 14.86
N ASP A 297 3.89 21.12 15.14
CA ASP A 297 5.07 21.80 14.59
C ASP A 297 5.49 21.24 13.23
N GLY A 298 4.76 20.27 12.65
CA GLY A 298 5.08 19.62 11.39
C GLY A 298 6.39 18.82 11.41
N ARG A 299 6.86 18.42 12.59
CA ARG A 299 8.06 17.59 12.76
C ARG A 299 7.76 16.11 12.54
N PRO A 300 8.74 15.33 12.05
CA PRO A 300 8.58 13.88 11.88
C PRO A 300 8.38 13.20 13.26
N PRO A 301 7.85 11.96 13.29
CA PRO A 301 7.79 11.13 14.48
C PRO A 301 9.15 11.00 15.18
N VAL A 302 9.13 10.73 16.49
CA VAL A 302 10.35 10.52 17.29
C VAL A 302 11.19 9.40 16.70
N GLY A 303 12.49 9.65 16.55
CA GLY A 303 13.45 8.70 15.98
C GLY A 303 13.55 8.71 14.46
N ALA A 304 12.58 9.27 13.73
CA ALA A 304 12.67 9.37 12.27
C ALA A 304 13.79 10.31 11.80
N GLU A 305 14.17 11.28 12.63
CA GLU A 305 15.31 12.18 12.40
C GLU A 305 16.68 11.50 12.43
N ASP A 306 16.77 10.28 12.95
CA ASP A 306 18.00 9.50 12.97
C ASP A 306 18.28 8.84 11.61
N PHE A 307 17.27 8.73 10.74
CA PHE A 307 17.35 8.13 9.41
C PHE A 307 17.47 9.22 8.33
N VAL A 308 18.68 9.73 8.16
CA VAL A 308 18.97 10.81 7.21
C VAL A 308 19.34 10.22 5.84
N PRO A 309 18.63 10.61 4.74
CA PRO A 309 19.00 10.19 3.39
C PRO A 309 20.46 10.55 3.07
N GLY A 310 21.19 9.63 2.44
CA GLY A 310 22.61 9.78 2.12
C GLY A 310 23.57 9.45 3.28
N ARG A 311 23.06 9.27 4.51
CA ARG A 311 23.87 8.88 5.69
C ARG A 311 23.45 7.51 6.25
N ASP A 312 22.16 7.36 6.55
CA ASP A 312 21.61 6.17 7.22
C ASP A 312 20.73 5.36 6.27
N VAL A 313 20.00 6.04 5.39
CA VAL A 313 19.18 5.49 4.32
C VAL A 313 19.55 6.13 2.99
N ALA A 314 19.17 5.54 1.86
CA ALA A 314 19.54 6.02 0.52
C ALA A 314 21.07 6.18 0.36
N THR A 315 21.81 5.17 0.76
CA THR A 315 23.29 5.24 0.91
C THR A 315 24.06 4.60 -0.24
N ALA A 316 23.38 4.08 -1.26
CA ALA A 316 24.06 3.54 -2.44
C ALA A 316 24.81 4.67 -3.19
N GLU A 317 26.10 4.45 -3.44
CA GLU A 317 26.97 5.44 -4.07
C GLU A 317 26.56 5.66 -5.52
N GLY A 318 26.47 6.91 -5.94
CA GLY A 318 26.11 7.29 -7.31
C GLY A 318 26.15 8.79 -7.53
N ARG A 319 25.68 9.24 -8.69
CA ARG A 319 25.58 10.64 -9.06
C ARG A 319 24.25 10.92 -9.75
N VAL A 320 23.67 12.09 -9.50
CA VAL A 320 22.63 12.64 -10.36
C VAL A 320 23.24 12.93 -11.73
N VAL A 321 22.69 12.33 -12.79
CA VAL A 321 23.16 12.51 -14.17
C VAL A 321 22.17 13.30 -15.02
N HIS A 322 20.95 13.47 -14.57
CA HIS A 322 19.94 14.30 -15.21
C HIS A 322 18.98 14.87 -14.17
N ARG A 323 18.58 16.11 -14.37
CA ARG A 323 17.58 16.77 -13.53
C ARG A 323 16.62 17.55 -14.41
N THR A 324 15.34 17.32 -14.20
CA THR A 324 14.24 18.10 -14.76
C THR A 324 13.48 18.79 -13.64
N HIS A 325 12.42 19.53 -13.97
CA HIS A 325 11.56 20.10 -12.95
C HIS A 325 10.89 19.00 -12.07
N LEU A 326 10.59 17.84 -12.68
CA LEU A 326 9.78 16.81 -12.02
C LEU A 326 10.59 15.67 -11.39
N MET A 327 11.80 15.40 -11.90
CA MET A 327 12.62 14.27 -11.40
C MET A 327 14.11 14.54 -11.44
N GLU A 328 14.87 13.85 -10.60
CA GLU A 328 16.29 13.58 -10.71
C GLU A 328 16.50 12.13 -11.14
N LEU A 329 17.44 11.91 -12.07
CA LEU A 329 17.90 10.58 -12.46
C LEU A 329 19.27 10.32 -11.84
N ILE A 330 19.36 9.29 -11.01
CA ILE A 330 20.58 8.88 -10.31
C ILE A 330 21.16 7.67 -11.04
N GLN A 331 22.44 7.74 -11.44
CA GLN A 331 23.23 6.60 -11.90
C GLN A 331 24.10 6.12 -10.74
N TYR A 332 24.03 4.82 -10.42
CA TYR A 332 24.80 4.25 -9.32
C TYR A 332 26.18 3.79 -9.78
N THR A 333 27.16 3.93 -8.87
CA THR A 333 28.55 3.61 -9.13
C THR A 333 28.74 2.10 -9.25
N PRO A 334 29.25 1.58 -10.38
CA PRO A 334 29.51 0.14 -10.54
C PRO A 334 30.52 -0.39 -9.49
N LYS A 335 30.27 -1.60 -8.99
CA LYS A 335 31.15 -2.26 -8.01
C LYS A 335 31.91 -3.45 -8.60
N THR A 336 31.61 -3.84 -9.84
CA THR A 336 32.21 -4.99 -10.54
C THR A 336 33.01 -4.54 -11.76
N GLY A 337 33.98 -5.33 -12.17
CA GLY A 337 34.81 -5.04 -13.35
C GLY A 337 34.09 -5.21 -14.69
N THR A 338 33.02 -6.02 -14.70
CA THR A 338 32.08 -6.18 -15.83
C THR A 338 30.65 -6.05 -15.31
N VAL A 339 29.74 -5.60 -16.17
CA VAL A 339 28.32 -5.46 -15.87
C VAL A 339 27.50 -6.12 -16.98
N ALA A 340 26.24 -6.49 -16.65
CA ALA A 340 25.27 -6.89 -17.66
C ALA A 340 25.12 -5.79 -18.70
N ALA A 341 25.00 -6.17 -19.98
CA ALA A 341 25.02 -5.22 -21.08
C ALA A 341 23.83 -4.24 -21.06
N GLU A 342 22.66 -4.71 -20.62
CA GLU A 342 21.43 -3.93 -20.52
C GLU A 342 21.36 -3.25 -19.14
N PRO A 343 21.20 -1.90 -19.08
CA PRO A 343 21.02 -1.17 -17.82
C PRO A 343 19.60 -1.33 -17.28
N LEU A 344 19.43 -1.10 -15.97
CA LEU A 344 18.15 -1.03 -15.29
C LEU A 344 17.74 0.42 -15.06
N LEU A 345 16.47 0.74 -15.34
CA LEU A 345 15.83 1.99 -14.93
C LEU A 345 14.73 1.70 -13.91
N ILE A 346 14.88 2.22 -12.70
CA ILE A 346 13.91 2.09 -11.62
C ILE A 346 12.98 3.31 -11.60
N VAL A 347 11.67 3.06 -11.73
CA VAL A 347 10.59 4.04 -11.66
C VAL A 347 9.83 3.81 -10.34
N PRO A 348 10.10 4.58 -9.28
CA PRO A 348 9.42 4.43 -8.00
C PRO A 348 8.02 5.05 -8.03
N ALA A 349 7.20 4.71 -7.04
CA ALA A 349 5.95 5.43 -6.80
C ALA A 349 6.23 6.91 -6.49
N TRP A 350 5.35 7.81 -6.96
CA TRP A 350 5.49 9.25 -6.72
C TRP A 350 4.88 9.73 -5.41
N ILE A 351 4.12 8.87 -4.71
CA ILE A 351 3.49 9.18 -3.42
C ILE A 351 4.46 9.08 -2.24
N MET A 352 5.62 8.47 -2.45
CA MET A 352 6.64 8.23 -1.45
C MET A 352 8.03 8.51 -2.03
N LYS A 353 9.01 8.67 -1.17
CA LYS A 353 10.41 8.80 -1.59
C LYS A 353 10.93 7.50 -2.22
N TYR A 354 11.79 7.61 -3.22
CA TYR A 354 12.29 6.48 -4.02
C TYR A 354 13.06 5.43 -3.20
N TYR A 355 13.63 5.82 -2.06
CA TYR A 355 14.61 5.03 -1.33
C TYR A 355 14.05 3.84 -0.54
N ILE A 356 12.78 3.49 -0.70
CA ILE A 356 12.30 2.15 -0.29
C ILE A 356 13.15 1.02 -0.89
N LEU A 357 13.67 1.23 -2.10
CA LEU A 357 14.55 0.28 -2.80
C LEU A 357 16.04 0.50 -2.49
N ASP A 358 16.35 1.50 -1.66
CA ASP A 358 17.69 1.81 -1.12
C ASP A 358 17.57 2.23 0.36
N LEU A 359 16.90 1.41 1.18
CA LEU A 359 16.68 1.70 2.58
C LEU A 359 18.00 1.79 3.34
N SER A 360 18.39 0.78 4.05
CA SER A 360 19.66 0.70 4.76
C SER A 360 20.68 -0.11 3.95
N PRO A 361 21.98 -0.04 4.28
CA PRO A 361 23.02 -0.77 3.55
C PRO A 361 22.80 -2.27 3.42
N HIS A 362 22.10 -2.89 4.39
CA HIS A 362 21.87 -4.33 4.40
C HIS A 362 20.65 -4.77 3.59
N ASN A 363 19.65 -3.92 3.42
CA ASN A 363 18.38 -4.23 2.74
C ASN A 363 18.10 -3.35 1.50
N SER A 364 19.13 -2.78 0.88
CA SER A 364 19.05 -2.03 -0.37
C SER A 364 19.04 -2.97 -1.58
N LEU A 365 17.92 -3.00 -2.31
CA LEU A 365 17.81 -3.71 -3.60
C LEU A 365 18.72 -3.06 -4.66
N ILE A 366 18.83 -1.75 -4.66
CA ILE A 366 19.71 -1.01 -5.57
C ILE A 366 21.16 -1.45 -5.36
N ARG A 367 21.65 -1.45 -4.14
CA ARG A 367 23.01 -1.95 -3.81
C ARG A 367 23.17 -3.40 -4.22
N HIS A 368 22.21 -4.26 -3.91
CA HIS A 368 22.23 -5.66 -4.30
C HIS A 368 22.40 -5.81 -5.82
N LEU A 369 21.63 -5.10 -6.63
CA LEU A 369 21.73 -5.15 -8.09
C LEU A 369 23.08 -4.66 -8.60
N VAL A 370 23.61 -3.57 -8.03
CA VAL A 370 24.95 -3.06 -8.36
C VAL A 370 26.03 -4.07 -8.00
N ASP A 371 25.95 -4.68 -6.82
CA ASP A 371 26.91 -5.71 -6.36
C ASP A 371 26.82 -6.98 -7.22
N GLN A 372 25.66 -7.26 -7.80
CA GLN A 372 25.45 -8.33 -8.77
C GLN A 372 25.88 -7.97 -10.20
N GLY A 373 26.50 -6.83 -10.42
CA GLY A 373 27.04 -6.43 -11.72
C GLY A 373 25.99 -5.94 -12.69
N PHE A 374 25.02 -5.15 -12.25
CA PHE A 374 24.12 -4.40 -13.10
C PHE A 374 24.44 -2.91 -13.07
N THR A 375 24.27 -2.25 -14.22
CA THR A 375 24.24 -0.79 -14.29
C THR A 375 22.83 -0.33 -13.89
N VAL A 376 22.72 0.40 -12.77
CA VAL A 376 21.43 0.77 -12.18
C VAL A 376 21.24 2.29 -12.25
N PHE A 377 20.05 2.68 -12.70
CA PHE A 377 19.55 4.05 -12.63
C PHE A 377 18.24 4.06 -11.83
N ALA A 378 18.02 5.11 -11.03
CA ALA A 378 16.75 5.32 -10.36
C ALA A 378 16.27 6.76 -10.50
N MET A 379 14.96 6.92 -10.70
CA MET A 379 14.30 8.22 -10.65
C MET A 379 14.03 8.61 -9.21
N SER A 380 14.24 9.88 -8.88
CA SER A 380 13.82 10.50 -7.62
C SER A 380 12.84 11.62 -7.94
N TRP A 381 11.57 11.45 -7.57
CA TRP A 381 10.55 12.44 -7.85
C TRP A 381 10.69 13.69 -6.98
N ARG A 382 10.46 14.85 -7.59
CA ARG A 382 10.29 16.10 -6.87
C ARG A 382 9.06 16.02 -5.94
N ASN A 383 9.14 16.67 -4.77
CA ASN A 383 7.98 16.86 -3.92
C ASN A 383 7.18 18.08 -4.42
N PRO A 384 5.97 17.92 -4.99
CA PRO A 384 5.25 18.99 -5.64
C PRO A 384 4.85 20.13 -4.70
N THR A 385 4.70 21.32 -5.28
CA THR A 385 4.22 22.55 -4.64
C THR A 385 2.91 23.02 -5.30
N ALA A 386 2.33 24.13 -4.85
CA ALA A 386 1.15 24.70 -5.46
C ALA A 386 1.33 25.10 -6.94
N GLU A 387 2.57 25.40 -7.34
CA GLU A 387 2.90 25.75 -8.73
C GLU A 387 2.80 24.54 -9.67
N ASP A 388 2.84 23.33 -9.12
CA ASP A 388 2.79 22.06 -9.84
C ASP A 388 1.35 21.52 -10.03
N ALA A 389 0.32 22.32 -9.67
CA ALA A 389 -1.08 21.90 -9.65
C ALA A 389 -1.58 21.29 -10.97
N ASP A 390 -1.08 21.80 -12.10
CA ASP A 390 -1.50 21.41 -13.45
C ASP A 390 -0.69 20.24 -14.05
N LEU A 391 0.31 19.71 -13.32
CA LEU A 391 1.03 18.52 -13.74
C LEU A 391 0.10 17.30 -13.68
N GLY A 392 -0.05 16.61 -14.81
CA GLY A 392 -0.91 15.44 -14.97
C GLY A 392 -0.14 14.13 -15.18
N MET A 393 -0.86 13.04 -15.41
CA MET A 393 -0.28 11.73 -15.69
C MET A 393 0.61 11.73 -16.95
N GLU A 394 0.32 12.59 -17.93
CA GLU A 394 1.11 12.76 -19.15
C GLU A 394 2.51 13.30 -18.84
N ASP A 395 2.62 14.26 -17.91
CA ASP A 395 3.91 14.87 -17.52
C ASP A 395 4.79 13.85 -16.80
N TYR A 396 4.20 12.99 -15.95
CA TYR A 396 4.91 11.89 -15.29
C TYR A 396 5.36 10.83 -16.30
N ALA A 397 4.54 10.50 -17.30
CA ALA A 397 4.91 9.58 -18.36
C ALA A 397 6.01 10.16 -19.27
N ALA A 398 6.01 11.47 -19.52
CA ALA A 398 7.08 12.17 -20.25
C ALA A 398 8.40 12.16 -19.47
N ALA A 399 8.35 12.32 -18.14
CA ALA A 399 9.55 12.23 -17.30
C ALA A 399 10.20 10.83 -17.35
N VAL A 400 9.40 9.75 -17.44
CA VAL A 400 9.92 8.39 -17.65
C VAL A 400 10.64 8.29 -19.00
N GLU A 401 10.10 8.91 -20.05
CA GLU A 401 10.75 8.96 -21.37
C GLU A 401 12.07 9.70 -21.34
N GLU A 402 12.10 10.88 -20.72
CA GLU A 402 13.35 11.66 -20.56
C GLU A 402 14.40 10.87 -19.77
N ALA A 403 13.99 10.09 -18.76
CA ALA A 403 14.90 9.19 -18.04
C ALA A 403 15.44 8.08 -18.96
N LEU A 404 14.60 7.45 -19.79
CA LEU A 404 15.02 6.47 -20.79
C LEU A 404 15.98 7.06 -21.81
N ASP A 405 15.75 8.30 -22.28
CA ASP A 405 16.66 9.00 -23.20
C ASP A 405 18.03 9.22 -22.58
N ALA A 406 18.08 9.63 -21.32
CA ALA A 406 19.32 9.81 -20.59
C ALA A 406 20.07 8.47 -20.38
N VAL A 407 19.37 7.41 -20.00
CA VAL A 407 19.96 6.07 -19.84
C VAL A 407 20.57 5.58 -21.15
N GLN A 408 19.86 5.71 -22.28
CA GLN A 408 20.35 5.27 -23.58
C GLN A 408 21.47 6.16 -24.15
N ALA A 409 21.54 7.42 -23.76
CA ALA A 409 22.69 8.27 -24.09
C ALA A 409 23.95 7.87 -23.30
N ILE A 410 23.80 7.35 -22.08
CA ILE A 410 24.90 6.89 -21.24
C ILE A 410 25.31 5.45 -21.61
N VAL A 411 24.34 4.59 -21.95
CA VAL A 411 24.56 3.21 -22.37
C VAL A 411 23.98 3.01 -23.78
N PRO A 412 24.70 3.48 -24.80
CA PRO A 412 24.18 3.49 -26.17
C PRO A 412 24.00 2.07 -26.73
N GLU A 413 23.09 1.94 -27.70
CA GLU A 413 22.80 0.70 -28.43
C GLU A 413 22.29 -0.47 -27.57
N ARG A 414 21.81 -0.18 -26.36
CA ARG A 414 21.24 -1.19 -25.47
C ARG A 414 19.77 -0.89 -25.17
N LYS A 415 18.99 -1.96 -25.06
CA LYS A 415 17.66 -1.89 -24.48
C LYS A 415 17.78 -1.73 -22.96
N VAL A 416 16.69 -1.32 -22.31
CA VAL A 416 16.67 -1.02 -20.89
C VAL A 416 15.74 -2.04 -20.18
N HIS A 417 16.19 -2.59 -19.07
CA HIS A 417 15.29 -3.29 -18.14
C HIS A 417 14.52 -2.26 -17.31
N GLY A 418 13.23 -2.10 -17.60
CA GLY A 418 12.35 -1.22 -16.82
C GLY A 418 11.91 -1.88 -15.52
N VAL A 419 12.08 -1.21 -14.38
CA VAL A 419 11.68 -1.70 -13.04
C VAL A 419 10.72 -0.70 -12.44
N GLY A 420 9.47 -1.10 -12.16
CA GLY A 420 8.45 -0.24 -11.58
C GLY A 420 8.00 -0.74 -10.20
N TYR A 421 7.89 0.16 -9.23
CA TYR A 421 7.37 -0.13 -7.91
C TYR A 421 6.03 0.56 -7.67
N CYS A 422 5.01 -0.22 -7.30
CA CYS A 422 3.66 0.25 -6.98
C CYS A 422 3.10 1.14 -8.12
N LEU A 423 2.73 2.39 -7.87
CA LEU A 423 2.24 3.33 -8.88
C LEU A 423 3.27 3.64 -9.97
N GLY A 424 4.56 3.63 -9.64
CA GLY A 424 5.63 3.73 -10.63
C GLY A 424 5.60 2.57 -11.62
N GLY A 425 5.21 1.37 -11.16
CA GLY A 425 4.98 0.21 -12.02
C GLY A 425 3.76 0.38 -12.92
N THR A 426 2.66 0.93 -12.40
CA THR A 426 1.46 1.25 -13.21
C THR A 426 1.78 2.26 -14.31
N LEU A 427 2.51 3.33 -13.96
CA LEU A 427 2.97 4.34 -14.92
C LEU A 427 3.90 3.73 -15.98
N LEU A 428 4.89 2.94 -15.55
CA LEU A 428 5.83 2.29 -16.44
C LEU A 428 5.13 1.29 -17.37
N THR A 429 4.11 0.57 -16.89
CA THR A 429 3.29 -0.33 -17.71
C THR A 429 2.51 0.44 -18.78
N ALA A 430 1.86 1.56 -18.39
CA ALA A 430 1.16 2.42 -19.34
C ALA A 430 2.13 3.02 -20.38
N LYS A 431 3.33 3.43 -19.94
CA LYS A 431 4.38 3.95 -20.82
C LYS A 431 4.92 2.87 -21.77
N ALA A 432 5.17 1.66 -21.28
CA ALA A 432 5.61 0.54 -22.10
C ALA A 432 4.56 0.18 -23.17
N ALA A 433 3.28 0.19 -22.79
CA ALA A 433 2.17 -0.05 -23.73
C ALA A 433 2.08 1.07 -24.79
N GLN A 434 2.32 2.34 -24.41
CA GLN A 434 2.39 3.46 -25.36
C GLN A 434 3.57 3.29 -26.32
N MET A 435 4.76 2.97 -25.80
CA MET A 435 5.95 2.73 -26.63
C MET A 435 5.71 1.61 -27.65
N ALA A 436 5.13 0.49 -27.22
CA ALA A 436 4.80 -0.63 -28.08
C ALA A 436 3.78 -0.24 -29.18
N ARG A 437 2.73 0.51 -28.84
CA ARG A 437 1.77 1.07 -29.81
C ARG A 437 2.46 1.94 -30.86
N ASP A 438 3.42 2.76 -30.43
CA ASP A 438 4.13 3.71 -31.30
C ASP A 438 5.33 3.05 -32.04
N GLY A 439 5.54 1.74 -31.85
CA GLY A 439 6.60 0.97 -32.52
C GLY A 439 8.00 1.17 -31.92
N GLU A 440 8.09 1.67 -30.68
CA GLU A 440 9.33 1.84 -29.95
C GLU A 440 9.72 0.55 -29.21
N ASP A 441 10.85 -0.04 -29.55
CA ASP A 441 11.37 -1.28 -28.95
C ASP A 441 12.61 -0.99 -28.08
N ARG A 442 12.42 -0.17 -27.02
CA ARG A 442 13.50 0.28 -26.11
C ARG A 442 13.66 -0.59 -24.88
N LEU A 443 12.63 -1.38 -24.52
CA LEU A 443 12.63 -2.18 -23.30
C LEU A 443 13.08 -3.62 -23.56
N ALA A 444 14.06 -4.09 -22.77
CA ALA A 444 14.49 -5.49 -22.76
C ALA A 444 13.53 -6.37 -21.96
N SER A 445 12.99 -5.83 -20.87
CA SER A 445 12.02 -6.49 -20.01
C SER A 445 11.33 -5.46 -19.10
N LEU A 446 10.23 -5.89 -18.46
CA LEU A 446 9.54 -5.18 -17.39
C LEU A 446 9.63 -5.97 -16.09
N THR A 447 9.99 -5.31 -15.01
CA THR A 447 9.90 -5.83 -13.64
C THR A 447 8.91 -4.97 -12.87
N LEU A 448 7.88 -5.58 -12.26
CA LEU A 448 6.79 -4.89 -11.59
C LEU A 448 6.68 -5.39 -10.14
N PHE A 449 6.83 -4.50 -9.16
CA PHE A 449 6.72 -4.82 -7.74
C PHE A 449 5.42 -4.26 -7.17
N ALA A 450 4.55 -5.11 -6.63
CA ALA A 450 3.28 -4.74 -6.01
C ALA A 450 2.48 -3.73 -6.86
N THR A 451 2.39 -3.99 -8.17
CA THR A 451 1.86 -3.09 -9.19
C THR A 451 0.50 -3.55 -9.67
N GLN A 452 -0.51 -2.71 -9.57
CA GLN A 452 -1.83 -2.94 -10.15
C GLN A 452 -1.92 -2.38 -11.56
N THR A 453 -2.52 -3.16 -12.47
CA THR A 453 -2.87 -2.78 -13.84
C THR A 453 -4.36 -2.89 -14.10
N ASP A 454 -5.07 -3.53 -13.16
CA ASP A 454 -6.53 -3.64 -13.09
C ASP A 454 -6.99 -3.18 -11.70
N PHE A 455 -7.89 -2.20 -11.68
CA PHE A 455 -8.40 -1.56 -10.46
C PHE A 455 -9.83 -1.96 -10.12
N SER A 456 -10.35 -3.04 -10.70
CA SER A 456 -11.69 -3.56 -10.36
C SER A 456 -11.77 -4.13 -8.94
N GLU A 457 -10.63 -4.54 -8.36
CA GLU A 457 -10.49 -4.97 -6.97
C GLU A 457 -9.28 -4.27 -6.34
N PRO A 458 -9.38 -2.94 -6.10
CA PRO A 458 -8.21 -2.11 -5.77
C PRO A 458 -7.78 -2.22 -4.29
N GLY A 459 -8.24 -3.25 -3.58
CA GLY A 459 -7.99 -3.42 -2.16
C GLY A 459 -8.84 -2.49 -1.29
N GLU A 460 -8.45 -2.37 -0.03
CA GLU A 460 -9.20 -1.58 0.96
C GLU A 460 -9.21 -0.07 0.62
N LEU A 461 -8.24 0.43 -0.15
CA LEU A 461 -8.21 1.82 -0.58
C LEU A 461 -9.45 2.18 -1.42
N GLY A 462 -9.96 1.24 -2.20
CA GLY A 462 -11.18 1.42 -3.00
C GLY A 462 -12.42 1.79 -2.18
N LEU A 463 -12.46 1.46 -0.88
CA LEU A 463 -13.58 1.82 0.00
C LEU A 463 -13.76 3.35 0.16
N PHE A 464 -12.68 4.11 -0.04
CA PHE A 464 -12.66 5.57 0.05
C PHE A 464 -12.68 6.25 -1.33
N ILE A 465 -12.95 5.51 -2.41
CA ILE A 465 -12.92 6.07 -3.76
C ILE A 465 -14.29 5.89 -4.40
N SER A 466 -15.04 6.98 -4.46
CA SER A 466 -16.29 7.13 -5.19
C SER A 466 -16.33 8.51 -5.85
N GLU A 467 -17.27 8.77 -6.74
CA GLU A 467 -17.46 10.10 -7.34
C GLU A 467 -17.59 11.21 -6.29
N SER A 468 -18.26 10.92 -5.17
CA SER A 468 -18.46 11.88 -4.09
C SER A 468 -17.15 12.21 -3.37
N GLU A 469 -16.35 11.18 -3.04
CA GLU A 469 -15.04 11.34 -2.40
C GLU A 469 -14.04 12.03 -3.31
N VAL A 470 -13.94 11.59 -4.56
CA VAL A 470 -13.02 12.20 -5.54
C VAL A 470 -13.37 13.67 -5.78
N SER A 471 -14.65 13.99 -6.01
CA SER A 471 -15.10 15.38 -6.14
C SER A 471 -14.79 16.24 -4.91
N PHE A 472 -14.92 15.66 -3.72
CA PHE A 472 -14.63 16.33 -2.45
C PHE A 472 -13.13 16.63 -2.29
N LEU A 473 -12.26 15.64 -2.58
CA LEU A 473 -10.82 15.80 -2.60
C LEU A 473 -10.37 16.82 -3.65
N GLU A 474 -10.98 16.81 -4.84
CA GLU A 474 -10.70 17.78 -5.91
C GLU A 474 -10.97 19.22 -5.48
N HIS A 475 -12.07 19.49 -4.75
CA HIS A 475 -12.36 20.82 -4.24
C HIS A 475 -11.25 21.29 -3.29
N ARG A 476 -10.76 20.39 -2.43
CA ARG A 476 -9.69 20.69 -1.47
C ARG A 476 -8.34 20.88 -2.15
N MET A 477 -7.98 19.98 -3.06
CA MET A 477 -6.72 20.06 -3.80
C MET A 477 -6.64 21.29 -4.71
N ARG A 478 -7.77 21.68 -5.33
CA ARG A 478 -7.83 22.88 -6.17
C ARG A 478 -7.47 24.16 -5.42
N GLU A 479 -7.81 24.25 -4.16
CA GLU A 479 -7.47 25.40 -3.31
C GLU A 479 -5.98 25.47 -2.99
N ARG A 480 -5.34 24.29 -2.79
CA ARG A 480 -3.93 24.18 -2.39
C ARG A 480 -2.96 23.92 -3.53
N GLY A 481 -3.45 23.41 -4.65
CA GLY A 481 -2.66 22.93 -5.78
C GLY A 481 -2.19 21.48 -5.66
N TYR A 482 -2.34 20.83 -4.50
CA TYR A 482 -1.87 19.46 -4.26
C TYR A 482 -2.66 18.76 -3.15
N LEU A 483 -2.57 17.42 -3.11
CA LEU A 483 -2.93 16.61 -1.94
C LEU A 483 -1.76 16.59 -0.96
N ASP A 484 -2.05 16.91 0.32
CA ASP A 484 -1.03 16.94 1.37
C ASP A 484 -0.66 15.51 1.83
N ARG A 485 0.60 15.34 2.24
CA ARG A 485 1.12 14.07 2.76
C ARG A 485 0.33 13.53 3.95
N HIS A 486 -0.18 14.40 4.83
CA HIS A 486 -0.93 13.97 6.02
C HIS A 486 -2.29 13.40 5.67
N GLU A 487 -2.91 13.86 4.58
CA GLU A 487 -4.20 13.36 4.11
C GLU A 487 -4.07 11.94 3.55
N MET A 488 -3.02 11.70 2.79
CA MET A 488 -2.70 10.36 2.28
C MET A 488 -2.31 9.40 3.41
N ALA A 489 -1.42 9.83 4.32
CA ALA A 489 -1.03 9.02 5.47
C ALA A 489 -2.23 8.69 6.38
N GLY A 490 -3.16 9.63 6.57
CA GLY A 490 -4.39 9.44 7.34
C GLY A 490 -5.30 8.36 6.73
N ALA A 491 -5.46 8.33 5.41
CA ALA A 491 -6.21 7.29 4.73
C ALA A 491 -5.61 5.89 4.96
N PHE A 492 -4.29 5.74 4.81
CA PHE A 492 -3.61 4.47 5.08
C PHE A 492 -3.68 4.04 6.56
N GLN A 493 -3.56 4.99 7.50
CA GLN A 493 -3.71 4.69 8.93
C GLN A 493 -5.12 4.21 9.27
N LEU A 494 -6.15 4.80 8.66
CA LEU A 494 -7.53 4.42 8.89
C LEU A 494 -7.83 3.00 8.37
N LEU A 495 -7.25 2.60 7.23
CA LEU A 495 -7.38 1.25 6.68
C LEU A 495 -6.87 0.18 7.66
N ARG A 496 -5.82 0.48 8.39
CA ARG A 496 -5.17 -0.41 9.37
C ARG A 496 -5.25 0.17 10.79
N SER A 497 -6.39 0.72 11.17
CA SER A 497 -6.55 1.42 12.45
C SER A 497 -6.17 0.57 13.65
N ASN A 498 -6.50 -0.73 13.62
CA ASN A 498 -6.15 -1.63 14.70
C ASN A 498 -4.63 -1.75 14.88
N ASP A 499 -3.88 -1.95 13.79
CA ASP A 499 -2.44 -2.14 13.82
C ASP A 499 -1.67 -0.82 14.01
N LEU A 500 -2.12 0.24 13.32
CA LEU A 500 -1.37 1.50 13.24
C LEU A 500 -1.82 2.56 14.26
N ILE A 501 -3.07 2.49 14.71
CA ILE A 501 -3.62 3.46 15.67
C ILE A 501 -3.77 2.82 17.05
N TRP A 502 -4.59 1.76 17.17
CA TRP A 502 -4.95 1.21 18.47
C TRP A 502 -3.82 0.43 19.14
N SER A 503 -3.07 -0.38 18.38
CA SER A 503 -1.90 -1.09 18.92
C SER A 503 -0.83 -0.10 19.40
N ARG A 504 -0.57 0.94 18.61
CA ARG A 504 0.36 2.01 18.99
C ARG A 504 -0.14 2.78 20.22
N TYR A 505 -1.43 3.14 20.27
CA TYR A 505 -2.05 3.79 21.41
C TYR A 505 -1.87 2.98 22.71
N ILE A 506 -2.13 1.67 22.65
CA ILE A 506 -1.98 0.80 23.81
C ILE A 506 -0.50 0.72 24.21
N GLN A 507 0.39 0.47 23.26
CA GLN A 507 1.82 0.28 23.53
C GLN A 507 2.47 1.55 24.04
N GLU A 508 2.33 2.67 23.31
CA GLU A 508 3.05 3.89 23.62
C GLU A 508 2.37 4.72 24.73
N TYR A 509 1.02 4.81 24.75
CA TYR A 509 0.34 5.74 25.65
C TYR A 509 -0.24 5.07 26.89
N LEU A 510 -0.64 3.80 26.83
CA LEU A 510 -1.13 3.08 28.00
C LEU A 510 -0.03 2.27 28.72
N LEU A 511 0.84 1.60 27.99
CA LEU A 511 1.97 0.86 28.56
C LEU A 511 3.21 1.72 28.78
N GLY A 512 3.28 2.86 28.09
CA GLY A 512 4.42 3.78 28.18
C GLY A 512 5.70 3.21 27.57
N GLU A 513 5.56 2.34 26.57
CA GLU A 513 6.64 1.67 25.87
C GLU A 513 6.64 2.16 24.42
N ARG A 514 7.59 3.04 24.06
CA ARG A 514 7.75 3.51 22.68
C ARG A 514 8.52 2.46 21.89
N GLU A 515 7.98 2.11 20.73
CA GLU A 515 8.66 1.24 19.78
C GLU A 515 9.86 1.98 19.18
N GLU A 516 10.98 1.27 19.06
CA GLU A 516 12.18 1.83 18.44
C GLU A 516 11.94 2.02 16.93
N MET A 517 12.25 3.24 16.44
CA MET A 517 12.13 3.57 15.02
C MET A 517 13.13 2.75 14.21
N PHE A 518 12.69 2.18 13.10
CA PHE A 518 13.56 1.52 12.12
C PHE A 518 13.36 2.12 10.72
N ASP A 519 14.24 1.76 9.81
CA ASP A 519 14.38 2.39 8.48
C ASP A 519 13.08 2.41 7.66
N LEU A 520 12.33 1.31 7.60
CA LEU A 520 11.05 1.24 6.88
C LEU A 520 9.97 2.13 7.53
N MET A 521 9.95 2.22 8.87
CA MET A 521 9.03 3.14 9.57
C MET A 521 9.41 4.60 9.30
N ALA A 522 10.70 4.93 9.28
CA ALA A 522 11.19 6.26 8.96
C ALA A 522 10.84 6.66 7.52
N TRP A 523 11.00 5.71 6.57
CA TRP A 523 10.58 5.91 5.18
C TRP A 523 9.06 6.15 5.06
N ASN A 524 8.22 5.38 5.77
CA ASN A 524 6.77 5.57 5.80
C ASN A 524 6.38 6.98 6.31
N ALA A 525 7.18 7.57 7.19
CA ALA A 525 6.97 8.93 7.68
C ALA A 525 7.43 10.02 6.69
N ASP A 526 8.16 9.67 5.63
CA ASP A 526 8.72 10.59 4.64
C ASP A 526 7.93 10.58 3.32
N SER A 527 6.61 10.73 3.40
CA SER A 527 5.71 10.78 2.24
C SER A 527 5.80 12.11 1.48
N THR A 528 5.38 12.08 0.21
CA THR A 528 5.35 13.24 -0.68
C THR A 528 3.93 13.77 -0.89
N ARG A 529 3.81 14.96 -1.47
CA ARG A 529 2.55 15.53 -1.97
C ARG A 529 2.25 14.99 -3.36
N MET A 530 1.03 15.23 -3.83
CA MET A 530 0.62 14.88 -5.20
C MET A 530 -0.04 16.07 -5.87
N PRO A 531 0.34 16.45 -7.11
CA PRO A 531 -0.31 17.53 -7.82
C PRO A 531 -1.81 17.29 -7.99
N TYR A 532 -2.60 18.36 -7.92
CA TYR A 532 -4.05 18.30 -8.04
C TYR A 532 -4.50 17.52 -9.28
N ARG A 533 -4.00 17.90 -10.46
CA ARG A 533 -4.42 17.29 -11.71
C ARG A 533 -4.02 15.83 -11.81
N MET A 534 -2.75 15.52 -11.51
CA MET A 534 -2.26 14.13 -11.59
C MET A 534 -3.04 13.21 -10.66
N HIS A 535 -3.28 13.64 -9.41
CA HIS A 535 -3.99 12.81 -8.44
C HIS A 535 -5.47 12.63 -8.81
N SER A 536 -6.13 13.68 -9.31
CA SER A 536 -7.49 13.59 -9.83
C SER A 536 -7.58 12.63 -11.02
N GLU A 537 -6.67 12.76 -12.02
CA GLU A 537 -6.60 11.85 -13.16
C GLU A 537 -6.35 10.40 -12.72
N TYR A 538 -5.47 10.18 -11.75
CA TYR A 538 -5.17 8.86 -11.17
C TYR A 538 -6.42 8.22 -10.57
N LEU A 539 -7.13 8.93 -9.68
CA LEU A 539 -8.33 8.41 -9.04
C LEU A 539 -9.46 8.16 -10.04
N ARG A 540 -9.72 9.09 -10.96
CA ARG A 540 -10.80 8.95 -11.92
C ARG A 540 -10.52 7.89 -12.96
N ARG A 541 -9.39 8.01 -13.67
CA ARG A 541 -9.08 7.18 -14.84
C ARG A 541 -8.71 5.75 -14.47
N LEU A 542 -8.06 5.52 -13.31
CA LEU A 542 -7.63 4.18 -12.89
C LEU A 542 -8.62 3.55 -11.91
N PHE A 543 -8.99 4.20 -10.80
CA PHE A 543 -9.89 3.58 -9.83
C PHE A 543 -11.36 3.58 -10.27
N LEU A 544 -11.93 4.73 -10.66
CA LEU A 544 -13.35 4.79 -11.00
C LEU A 544 -13.65 4.16 -12.35
N GLU A 545 -12.81 4.39 -13.35
CA GLU A 545 -13.09 3.99 -14.73
C GLU A 545 -12.28 2.79 -15.19
N ASN A 546 -11.27 2.36 -14.43
CA ASN A 546 -10.37 1.25 -14.75
C ASN A 546 -9.84 1.29 -16.20
N GLN A 547 -9.49 2.50 -16.67
CA GLN A 547 -9.18 2.76 -18.09
C GLN A 547 -7.98 1.93 -18.60
N LEU A 548 -6.97 1.66 -17.75
CA LEU A 548 -5.78 0.92 -18.17
C LEU A 548 -6.13 -0.53 -18.54
N SER A 549 -6.88 -1.23 -17.69
CA SER A 549 -7.34 -2.58 -17.94
C SER A 549 -8.30 -2.65 -19.14
N ASN A 550 -9.14 -1.60 -19.30
CA ASN A 550 -10.12 -1.52 -20.38
C ASN A 550 -9.53 -1.02 -21.72
N GLY A 551 -8.21 -0.77 -21.82
CA GLY A 551 -7.56 -0.24 -23.00
C GLY A 551 -8.03 1.16 -23.43
N LYS A 552 -8.53 1.96 -22.47
CA LYS A 552 -9.02 3.32 -22.68
C LYS A 552 -8.07 4.40 -22.12
N PHE A 553 -7.09 4.00 -21.32
CA PHE A 553 -6.11 4.94 -20.78
C PHE A 553 -5.29 5.54 -21.91
N ALA A 554 -5.32 6.86 -22.05
CA ALA A 554 -4.65 7.53 -23.16
C ALA A 554 -3.36 8.19 -22.70
N LEU A 555 -2.29 7.98 -23.49
CA LEU A 555 -1.01 8.69 -23.44
C LEU A 555 -0.65 9.15 -24.84
N ARG A 556 -0.06 10.34 -24.98
CA ARG A 556 0.29 10.96 -26.27
C ARG A 556 -0.90 10.96 -27.25
N GLY A 557 -2.08 11.33 -26.74
CA GLY A 557 -3.30 11.50 -27.54
C GLY A 557 -3.91 10.22 -28.07
N GLY A 558 -3.43 9.02 -27.64
CA GLY A 558 -3.99 7.74 -28.06
C GLY A 558 -4.14 6.73 -26.91
N PRO A 559 -5.11 5.80 -27.01
CA PRO A 559 -5.30 4.76 -26.00
C PRO A 559 -4.13 3.78 -25.99
N VAL A 560 -3.83 3.23 -24.81
CA VAL A 560 -2.80 2.19 -24.62
C VAL A 560 -3.44 0.90 -24.15
N ALA A 561 -2.90 -0.23 -24.60
CA ALA A 561 -3.32 -1.55 -24.18
C ALA A 561 -2.11 -2.35 -23.65
N VAL A 562 -2.27 -2.95 -22.47
CA VAL A 562 -1.21 -3.76 -21.84
C VAL A 562 -0.82 -4.94 -22.74
N SER A 563 -1.76 -5.48 -23.53
CA SER A 563 -1.53 -6.54 -24.50
C SER A 563 -0.55 -6.18 -25.64
N ASN A 564 -0.29 -4.88 -25.86
CA ASN A 564 0.71 -4.47 -26.85
C ASN A 564 2.15 -4.63 -26.36
N ILE A 565 2.35 -4.92 -25.07
CA ILE A 565 3.69 -5.08 -24.48
C ILE A 565 4.22 -6.46 -24.84
N HIS A 566 5.29 -6.52 -25.66
CA HIS A 566 5.96 -7.77 -26.05
C HIS A 566 7.17 -8.09 -25.15
N ALA A 567 7.69 -7.11 -24.40
CA ALA A 567 8.78 -7.34 -23.47
C ALA A 567 8.35 -8.30 -22.35
N PRO A 568 9.15 -9.34 -22.01
CA PRO A 568 8.80 -10.27 -20.95
C PRO A 568 8.70 -9.58 -19.60
N ILE A 569 7.79 -10.06 -18.73
CA ILE A 569 7.45 -9.43 -17.46
C ILE A 569 7.87 -10.31 -16.29
N PHE A 570 8.52 -9.72 -15.28
CA PHE A 570 8.75 -10.28 -13.94
C PHE A 570 7.89 -9.52 -12.94
N CYS A 571 6.89 -10.16 -12.36
CA CYS A 571 5.93 -9.51 -11.49
C CYS A 571 6.01 -10.09 -10.08
N VAL A 572 6.26 -9.25 -9.07
CA VAL A 572 6.31 -9.64 -7.66
C VAL A 572 5.13 -9.06 -6.92
N SER A 573 4.41 -9.90 -6.19
CA SER A 573 3.34 -9.49 -5.28
C SER A 573 3.51 -10.13 -3.91
N THR A 574 2.77 -9.67 -2.91
CA THR A 574 2.91 -10.12 -1.53
C THR A 574 1.61 -10.67 -0.96
N THR A 575 1.70 -11.72 -0.15
CA THR A 575 0.52 -12.48 0.33
C THR A 575 -0.41 -11.68 1.24
N ARG A 576 0.11 -10.66 1.95
CA ARG A 576 -0.62 -9.84 2.92
C ARG A 576 -0.70 -8.38 2.47
N ASP A 577 -0.77 -8.15 1.17
CA ASP A 577 -0.94 -6.82 0.60
C ASP A 577 -2.40 -6.40 0.62
N HIS A 578 -2.72 -5.36 1.36
CA HIS A 578 -4.06 -4.78 1.46
C HIS A 578 -4.22 -3.53 0.55
N ILE A 579 -3.09 -3.03 -0.02
CA ILE A 579 -3.05 -1.88 -0.93
C ILE A 579 -3.20 -2.35 -2.37
N ALA A 580 -2.39 -3.35 -2.75
CA ALA A 580 -2.40 -4.00 -4.05
C ALA A 580 -2.56 -5.52 -3.88
N PRO A 581 -3.77 -6.02 -3.54
CA PRO A 581 -3.99 -7.45 -3.29
C PRO A 581 -3.42 -8.31 -4.40
N TRP A 582 -2.69 -9.37 -4.05
CA TRP A 582 -1.96 -10.17 -5.04
C TRP A 582 -2.87 -10.75 -6.13
N GLN A 583 -4.14 -11.04 -5.82
CA GLN A 583 -5.11 -11.49 -6.81
C GLN A 583 -5.41 -10.39 -7.84
N SER A 584 -5.46 -9.14 -7.40
CA SER A 584 -5.62 -8.00 -8.30
C SER A 584 -4.38 -7.79 -9.17
N VAL A 585 -3.18 -7.85 -8.57
CA VAL A 585 -1.91 -7.80 -9.32
C VAL A 585 -1.80 -8.97 -10.31
N TYR A 586 -2.27 -10.16 -9.93
CA TYR A 586 -2.27 -11.36 -10.76
C TYR A 586 -3.12 -11.22 -12.03
N LYS A 587 -4.11 -10.31 -12.06
CA LYS A 587 -4.92 -10.01 -13.25
C LYS A 587 -4.08 -9.52 -14.44
N LEU A 588 -2.83 -9.13 -14.21
CA LEU A 588 -1.87 -8.86 -15.28
C LEU A 588 -1.81 -10.02 -16.31
N HIS A 589 -1.98 -11.27 -15.87
CA HIS A 589 -2.05 -12.43 -16.78
C HIS A 589 -3.26 -12.45 -17.72
N LEU A 590 -4.29 -11.65 -17.45
CA LEU A 590 -5.45 -11.48 -18.32
C LEU A 590 -5.25 -10.35 -19.34
N LEU A 591 -4.28 -9.48 -19.11
CA LEU A 591 -4.04 -8.27 -19.88
C LEU A 591 -2.81 -8.36 -20.76
N ALA A 592 -1.77 -9.08 -20.30
CA ALA A 592 -0.49 -9.19 -20.99
C ALA A 592 -0.51 -10.34 -22.00
N ASP A 593 0.05 -10.08 -23.19
CA ASP A 593 0.27 -11.06 -24.26
C ASP A 593 1.77 -11.30 -24.46
N THR A 594 2.43 -11.74 -23.38
CA THR A 594 3.86 -12.03 -23.31
C THR A 594 4.16 -12.98 -22.15
N ASP A 595 5.39 -13.48 -22.06
CA ASP A 595 5.85 -14.29 -20.92
C ASP A 595 5.76 -13.53 -19.61
N VAL A 596 5.02 -14.03 -18.62
CA VAL A 596 4.91 -13.45 -17.28
C VAL A 596 5.47 -14.40 -16.24
N THR A 597 6.60 -14.04 -15.62
CA THR A 597 7.13 -14.71 -14.43
C THR A 597 6.55 -14.06 -13.21
N PHE A 598 5.59 -14.72 -12.56
CA PHE A 598 4.94 -14.20 -11.36
C PHE A 598 5.56 -14.80 -10.10
N VAL A 599 5.84 -13.91 -9.13
CA VAL A 599 6.40 -14.24 -7.82
C VAL A 599 5.43 -13.79 -6.74
N LEU A 600 5.07 -14.68 -5.84
CA LEU A 600 4.26 -14.38 -4.68
C LEU A 600 5.09 -14.63 -3.42
N THR A 601 5.51 -13.56 -2.73
CA THR A 601 6.30 -13.64 -1.52
C THR A 601 5.45 -13.39 -0.27
N ASN A 602 5.89 -13.87 0.88
CA ASN A 602 5.25 -13.54 2.15
C ASN A 602 5.57 -12.09 2.56
N GLY A 603 4.73 -11.53 3.43
CA GLY A 603 4.85 -10.14 3.90
C GLY A 603 3.73 -9.23 3.39
N GLY A 604 3.79 -7.95 3.78
CA GLY A 604 2.89 -6.88 3.33
C GLY A 604 3.48 -6.09 2.17
N HIS A 605 2.77 -5.06 1.73
CA HIS A 605 3.06 -4.24 0.54
C HIS A 605 4.53 -3.80 0.40
N ASN A 606 5.11 -3.28 1.47
CA ASN A 606 6.49 -2.79 1.49
C ASN A 606 7.46 -3.88 1.99
N ALA A 607 7.16 -4.48 3.14
CA ALA A 607 8.04 -5.44 3.79
C ALA A 607 8.27 -6.72 2.97
N GLY A 608 7.33 -7.13 2.10
CA GLY A 608 7.53 -8.28 1.20
C GLY A 608 8.43 -7.96 0.00
N ILE A 609 8.51 -6.69 -0.39
CA ILE A 609 9.39 -6.23 -1.48
C ILE A 609 10.82 -6.04 -0.96
N VAL A 610 10.97 -5.42 0.22
CA VAL A 610 12.26 -5.35 0.94
C VAL A 610 12.53 -6.72 1.56
N SER A 611 13.26 -7.56 0.84
CA SER A 611 13.46 -8.98 1.15
C SER A 611 14.87 -9.41 0.76
N GLU A 612 15.85 -8.84 1.44
CA GLU A 612 17.27 -9.08 1.18
C GLU A 612 17.66 -10.57 1.40
N PRO A 613 18.69 -11.06 0.70
CA PRO A 613 19.23 -12.39 0.95
C PRO A 613 19.69 -12.55 2.39
N GLY A 614 19.22 -13.61 3.04
CA GLY A 614 19.49 -13.88 4.45
C GLY A 614 18.45 -13.36 5.43
N HIS A 615 17.41 -12.68 4.97
CA HIS A 615 16.28 -12.30 5.79
C HIS A 615 15.54 -13.55 6.30
N GLU A 616 15.49 -13.72 7.62
CA GLU A 616 14.87 -14.89 8.23
C GLU A 616 13.36 -14.95 7.98
N GLY A 617 12.84 -16.16 7.79
CA GLY A 617 11.39 -16.40 7.60
C GLY A 617 10.82 -15.93 6.25
N ARG A 618 11.68 -15.56 5.28
CA ARG A 618 11.22 -15.28 3.92
C ARG A 618 11.02 -16.56 3.13
N GLU A 619 9.93 -16.57 2.37
CA GLU A 619 9.60 -17.60 1.38
C GLU A 619 8.85 -16.97 0.22
N TYR A 620 8.91 -17.62 -0.94
CA TYR A 620 8.15 -17.19 -2.10
C TYR A 620 7.74 -18.35 -2.99
N GLN A 621 6.74 -18.12 -3.80
CA GLN A 621 6.32 -19.03 -4.88
C GLN A 621 6.60 -18.36 -6.22
N ILE A 622 7.04 -19.13 -7.21
CA ILE A 622 7.42 -18.62 -8.53
C ILE A 622 6.95 -19.54 -9.63
N ARG A 623 6.41 -18.95 -10.69
CA ARG A 623 6.06 -19.66 -11.92
C ARG A 623 6.05 -18.70 -13.09
N CYS A 624 6.62 -19.14 -14.22
CA CYS A 624 6.49 -18.48 -15.51
C CYS A 624 5.25 -19.02 -16.23
N THR A 625 4.38 -18.13 -16.67
CA THR A 625 3.30 -18.40 -17.62
C THR A 625 3.78 -17.91 -18.99
N ARG A 626 3.88 -18.81 -19.95
CA ARG A 626 4.35 -18.49 -21.31
C ARG A 626 3.26 -17.80 -22.11
N GLU A 627 3.66 -16.97 -23.05
CA GLU A 627 2.77 -16.42 -24.07
C GLU A 627 1.89 -17.53 -24.69
N GLY A 628 0.57 -17.29 -24.78
CA GLY A 628 -0.40 -18.27 -25.27
C GLY A 628 -0.71 -19.45 -24.34
N GLU A 629 -0.06 -19.56 -23.16
CA GLU A 629 -0.41 -20.57 -22.17
C GLU A 629 -1.79 -20.27 -21.55
N ARG A 630 -2.58 -21.33 -21.31
CA ARG A 630 -3.91 -21.19 -20.72
C ARG A 630 -3.83 -20.52 -19.35
N TYR A 631 -4.64 -19.48 -19.15
CA TYR A 631 -4.81 -18.81 -17.86
C TYR A 631 -5.16 -19.81 -16.74
N LEU A 632 -4.50 -19.66 -15.61
CA LEU A 632 -4.83 -20.35 -14.36
C LEU A 632 -5.50 -19.35 -13.41
N ALA A 633 -6.58 -19.77 -12.75
CA ALA A 633 -7.13 -18.99 -11.66
C ALA A 633 -6.08 -18.80 -10.53
N PRO A 634 -6.10 -17.70 -9.77
CA PRO A 634 -5.06 -17.39 -8.78
C PRO A 634 -4.76 -18.54 -7.81
N GLN A 635 -5.78 -19.23 -7.30
CA GLN A 635 -5.60 -20.36 -6.38
C GLN A 635 -4.95 -21.57 -7.08
N ALA A 636 -5.37 -21.88 -8.30
CA ALA A 636 -4.78 -22.97 -9.09
C ALA A 636 -3.32 -22.67 -9.48
N TRP A 637 -2.98 -21.41 -9.71
CA TRP A 637 -1.60 -20.96 -9.90
C TRP A 637 -0.79 -21.19 -8.61
N ARG A 638 -1.29 -20.75 -7.45
CA ARG A 638 -0.64 -20.89 -6.14
C ARG A 638 -0.34 -22.35 -5.78
N GLU A 639 -1.24 -23.28 -6.13
CA GLU A 639 -1.04 -24.72 -5.92
C GLU A 639 0.06 -25.32 -6.82
N ARG A 640 0.29 -24.71 -8.00
CA ARG A 640 1.24 -25.23 -9.02
C ARG A 640 2.58 -24.49 -9.03
N ALA A 641 2.65 -23.33 -8.44
CA ALA A 641 3.86 -22.53 -8.39
C ALA A 641 4.89 -23.19 -7.48
N GLU A 642 6.14 -23.20 -7.91
CA GLU A 642 7.26 -23.73 -7.15
C GLU A 642 7.47 -22.89 -5.88
N ARG A 643 7.54 -23.54 -4.72
CA ARG A 643 7.81 -22.90 -3.43
C ARG A 643 9.30 -22.91 -3.17
N ARG A 644 9.85 -21.78 -2.75
CA ARG A 644 11.26 -21.58 -2.41
C ARG A 644 11.39 -20.82 -1.10
N GLU A 645 12.36 -21.23 -0.29
CA GLU A 645 12.73 -20.52 0.94
C GLU A 645 13.68 -19.36 0.63
N GLY A 646 13.64 -18.34 1.47
CA GLY A 646 14.52 -17.18 1.41
C GLY A 646 14.02 -16.06 0.49
N SER A 647 14.94 -15.19 0.14
CA SER A 647 14.71 -13.99 -0.67
C SER A 647 14.42 -14.30 -2.14
N TRP A 648 13.49 -13.59 -2.75
CA TRP A 648 13.22 -13.63 -4.19
C TRP A 648 14.21 -12.81 -5.03
N TRP A 649 15.05 -11.93 -4.42
CA TRP A 649 16.01 -11.08 -5.16
C TRP A 649 16.99 -11.88 -6.02
N PRO A 650 17.57 -13.02 -5.57
CA PRO A 650 18.41 -13.85 -6.43
C PRO A 650 17.69 -14.40 -7.66
N ALA A 651 16.38 -14.70 -7.55
CA ALA A 651 15.59 -15.13 -8.70
C ALA A 651 15.43 -14.00 -9.73
N LEU A 652 15.21 -12.77 -9.28
CA LEU A 652 15.19 -11.58 -10.16
C LEU A 652 16.52 -11.38 -10.88
N THR A 653 17.64 -11.40 -10.15
CA THR A 653 18.97 -11.20 -10.76
C THR A 653 19.30 -12.26 -11.79
N SER A 654 18.95 -13.52 -11.53
CA SER A 654 19.12 -14.60 -12.51
C SER A 654 18.23 -14.38 -13.75
N TRP A 655 16.97 -14.02 -13.54
CA TRP A 655 16.00 -13.75 -14.61
C TRP A 655 16.43 -12.57 -15.52
N LEU A 656 16.98 -11.50 -14.93
CA LEU A 656 17.51 -10.35 -15.67
C LEU A 656 18.76 -10.74 -16.49
N ARG A 657 19.69 -11.51 -15.90
CA ARG A 657 20.88 -11.99 -16.62
C ARG A 657 20.56 -12.87 -17.84
N GLU A 658 19.58 -13.76 -17.70
CA GLU A 658 19.11 -14.59 -18.81
C GLU A 658 18.59 -13.77 -20.00
N ARG A 659 18.19 -12.52 -19.77
CA ARG A 659 17.63 -11.57 -20.75
C ARG A 659 18.58 -10.47 -21.15
N SER A 660 19.78 -10.51 -20.64
CA SER A 660 20.86 -9.61 -21.06
C SER A 660 21.66 -10.24 -22.20
N SER A 661 22.14 -9.42 -23.15
CA SER A 661 22.85 -9.85 -24.33
C SER A 661 24.32 -10.22 -24.07
N GLY A 662 24.74 -10.22 -22.80
CA GLY A 662 26.07 -10.57 -22.34
C GLY A 662 26.61 -9.60 -21.32
N GLU A 663 27.93 -9.51 -21.20
CA GLU A 663 28.62 -8.60 -20.28
C GLU A 663 29.37 -7.51 -21.06
N SER A 664 29.50 -6.35 -20.46
CA SER A 664 30.26 -5.21 -20.99
C SER A 664 31.11 -4.57 -19.90
N ALA A 665 32.02 -3.69 -20.29
CA ALA A 665 32.67 -2.81 -19.33
C ALA A 665 31.60 -1.87 -18.72
N PRO A 666 31.71 -1.51 -17.42
CA PRO A 666 30.82 -0.53 -16.82
C PRO A 666 30.84 0.79 -17.61
N PRO A 667 29.67 1.41 -17.85
CA PRO A 667 29.62 2.70 -18.52
C PRO A 667 30.27 3.79 -17.66
N ALA A 668 30.75 4.86 -18.30
CA ALA A 668 31.17 6.05 -17.59
C ALA A 668 29.99 6.64 -16.78
N MET A 669 30.33 7.39 -15.73
CA MET A 669 29.34 8.15 -14.97
C MET A 669 28.84 9.33 -15.81
N GLY A 670 27.58 9.29 -16.25
CA GLY A 670 26.99 10.27 -17.14
C GLY A 670 27.48 10.18 -18.59
N ALA A 671 27.10 11.17 -19.37
CA ALA A 671 27.51 11.38 -20.77
C ALA A 671 27.67 12.90 -21.05
N GLU A 672 28.18 13.27 -22.20
CA GLU A 672 28.39 14.68 -22.56
C GLU A 672 27.09 15.51 -22.43
N ARG A 673 25.96 14.98 -22.89
CA ARG A 673 24.64 15.62 -22.78
C ARG A 673 24.05 15.51 -21.37
N TYR A 674 24.46 14.53 -20.59
CA TYR A 674 23.97 14.21 -19.25
C TYR A 674 25.15 14.11 -18.27
N PRO A 675 25.86 15.24 -17.99
CA PRO A 675 27.05 15.22 -17.14
C PRO A 675 26.69 14.92 -15.69
N PRO A 676 27.57 14.23 -14.92
CA PRO A 676 27.40 14.02 -13.50
C PRO A 676 27.26 15.36 -12.77
N GLN A 677 26.27 15.42 -11.90
CA GLN A 677 25.96 16.59 -11.05
C GLN A 677 26.31 16.27 -9.59
N GLU A 678 25.37 16.39 -8.66
CA GLU A 678 25.57 16.09 -7.25
C GLU A 678 25.69 14.59 -6.99
N ASP A 679 26.27 14.26 -5.84
CA ASP A 679 26.30 12.88 -5.35
C ASP A 679 24.89 12.36 -5.01
N ALA A 680 24.66 11.04 -5.15
CA ALA A 680 23.47 10.41 -4.61
C ALA A 680 23.33 10.70 -3.11
N PRO A 681 22.13 10.85 -2.60
CA PRO A 681 20.81 10.65 -3.22
C PRO A 681 20.22 11.88 -3.95
N GLY A 682 21.00 12.88 -4.32
CA GLY A 682 20.56 14.10 -4.96
C GLY A 682 19.92 15.11 -3.98
N THR A 683 19.04 15.97 -4.50
CA THR A 683 18.42 17.04 -3.73
C THR A 683 16.91 16.88 -3.52
N TYR A 684 16.21 16.21 -4.46
CA TYR A 684 14.74 16.08 -4.38
C TYR A 684 14.28 15.21 -3.23
N VAL A 685 15.09 14.26 -2.80
CA VAL A 685 14.82 13.40 -1.65
C VAL A 685 14.67 14.20 -0.35
N PHE A 686 15.33 15.37 -0.21
CA PHE A 686 15.28 16.20 0.99
C PHE A 686 14.11 17.19 1.02
N GLN A 687 13.35 17.34 -0.08
CA GLN A 687 12.18 18.23 -0.12
C GLN A 687 11.06 17.70 0.76
N ARG A 688 10.50 18.58 1.60
CA ARG A 688 9.45 18.26 2.57
C ARG A 688 8.19 19.06 2.32
#